data_a18930acab639da2161a33839255e4bd
#
_entry.id   a18930acab639da2161a33839255e4bd
#
_cell.length_a   1.000
_cell.length_b   1.000
_cell.length_c   1.000
_cell.angle_alpha   90.00
_cell.angle_beta   90.00
_cell.angle_gamma   90.00
#
_symmetry.space_group_name_H-M   'P 1'
#
loop_
_entity.id
_entity.type
_entity.pdbx_description
1 polymer ?
#
loop_
_entity_poly.entity_id
_entity_poly.type
_entity_poly.pdbx_seq_one_letter_code
_entity_poly.pdbx_strand_id
1 'polypeptide(L)'
;DGCDMAGRLHIVTDQLASQKLDCKDMIIEMAVAKDLLKPTTKALIEVIESRGAKIEQVAGVSGTENNLGKVRQLIASKEKRKITLNKNDDSIQIWKFADDRNACEYLSYNNMEDVDVWINADNKQMDNWLMLMDKALTGSVTADCTPQLTQLFVMGLGMFANPLNVNTLIEWLNMPVHPIDKFFRSTLADCIVTEGGYRNEACEKKIDQFIEGKFVYLNDEQKALPEEKQEKIRLKDKKKRQKQVSVFLPSLERSNTINTEDVKQFVIELSSWARQRAHLMAGEANNEQWVEQLMTVSAMCDAFHILLGTVNTNTIDYKTIDSWMSTVYEKGAYTNAIAERGCRTVVDSPAKIASVANKTVWMGVDGDANQGQECAFLYPSEKAELVKQKYMHPWAEDAENNYHEQVMMTPLRMTSGQLILVVRERMGGEQTLKHPLIVRLEQQIENIEDFVVRPSIGVEDRHEVKTVENGDLAAELHFDNYDKIQWPEHLSPTSIGTLVEHPFDYMMENLLEITNDGKAKMADARTTKGNVAHAVIEKLFAPREKKRYSTPKEIETRIQNEYEEVYLKVLEAKGAVLQLAENKLAEKLFNEQLRSCLNTLLEILKENELKVTGCESYVECQMDLGLPKAIDKEGNIKNRDMVGTIDMTLEDKDGHPVVFDFKWTTWAKGYQDKLSENRSVQLELYRMMLGREKEVKRVAYFLMPEARLYSQEEFKGRNCHQLTPANRDNIVEQLKQSAKYRMEQIKSGVVETNGTFEELQYVKDTEIKRLFPLKKNEKDGTKEGNFFSKYGLFTTKSE
;
A
#
# COMPACT_ATOMS: atom_id res chain seq x y z
N ASP A 1 8.68 10.38 -34.72
CA ASP A 1 7.90 10.40 -34.40
C ASP A 1 7.04 11.35 -33.66
N GLY A 2 6.54 12.08 -33.30
CA GLY A 2 5.64 13.02 -32.62
C GLY A 2 4.26 13.21 -33.23
N CYS A 3 3.79 12.28 -34.07
CA CYS A 3 2.44 12.34 -34.61
C CYS A 3 1.45 11.58 -33.74
N ASP A 4 0.33 12.22 -33.41
CA ASP A 4 -0.83 11.56 -32.83
C ASP A 4 -1.49 10.56 -33.81
N MET A 5 -2.52 9.84 -33.38
CA MET A 5 -3.21 8.85 -34.21
C MET A 5 -3.78 9.47 -35.49
N ALA A 6 -4.32 10.71 -35.44
CA ALA A 6 -4.86 11.38 -36.59
C ALA A 6 -3.76 11.73 -37.60
N GLY A 7 -2.63 12.22 -37.14
CA GLY A 7 -1.43 12.46 -37.95
C GLY A 7 -0.86 11.21 -38.59
N ARG A 8 -0.81 10.08 -37.85
CA ARG A 8 -0.41 8.78 -38.41
C ARG A 8 -1.38 8.29 -39.51
N LEU A 9 -2.66 8.42 -39.28
CA LEU A 9 -3.68 8.07 -40.31
C LEU A 9 -3.54 8.96 -41.57
N HIS A 10 -3.25 10.25 -41.42
CA HIS A 10 -3.02 11.16 -42.55
C HIS A 10 -1.78 10.74 -43.36
N ILE A 11 -0.66 10.44 -42.69
CA ILE A 11 0.55 9.97 -43.36
C ILE A 11 0.29 8.66 -44.12
N VAL A 12 -0.40 7.70 -43.51
CA VAL A 12 -0.75 6.42 -44.14
C VAL A 12 -1.67 6.67 -45.34
N THR A 13 -2.67 7.56 -45.23
CA THR A 13 -3.58 7.91 -46.30
C THR A 13 -2.82 8.52 -47.50
N ASP A 14 -1.91 9.45 -47.26
CA ASP A 14 -1.08 10.08 -48.29
C ASP A 14 -0.13 9.08 -48.96
N GLN A 15 0.48 8.19 -48.18
CA GLN A 15 1.32 7.12 -48.74
C GLN A 15 0.53 6.16 -49.61
N LEU A 16 -0.62 5.69 -49.15
CA LEU A 16 -1.52 4.86 -49.95
C LEU A 16 -2.02 5.57 -51.21
N ALA A 17 -2.31 6.85 -51.15
CA ALA A 17 -2.70 7.65 -52.28
C ALA A 17 -1.57 7.79 -53.31
N SER A 18 -0.32 7.81 -52.90
CA SER A 18 0.86 7.90 -53.76
C SER A 18 1.30 6.56 -54.36
N GLN A 19 0.97 5.43 -53.73
CA GLN A 19 1.39 4.10 -54.14
C GLN A 19 0.36 3.47 -55.13
N LYS A 20 0.83 2.67 -56.10
CA LYS A 20 -0.03 1.87 -57.00
C LYS A 20 -0.45 0.56 -56.36
N LEU A 21 -1.18 0.62 -55.26
CA LEU A 21 -1.79 -0.54 -54.63
C LEU A 21 -3.12 -0.88 -55.36
N ASP A 22 -3.34 -2.18 -55.65
CA ASP A 22 -4.61 -2.68 -56.17
C ASP A 22 -5.39 -3.33 -54.99
N CYS A 23 -6.58 -2.80 -54.70
CA CYS A 23 -7.43 -3.25 -53.59
C CYS A 23 -8.72 -3.95 -54.12
N LYS A 24 -8.75 -4.41 -55.41
CA LYS A 24 -9.96 -4.99 -56.03
C LYS A 24 -10.51 -6.21 -55.29
N ASP A 25 -9.67 -6.95 -54.62
CA ASP A 25 -10.11 -8.15 -53.85
C ASP A 25 -10.50 -7.82 -52.40
N MET A 26 -10.43 -6.53 -52.03
CA MET A 26 -10.78 -6.10 -50.69
C MET A 26 -12.25 -5.69 -50.59
N ILE A 27 -12.96 -6.26 -49.62
CA ILE A 27 -14.32 -5.86 -49.25
C ILE A 27 -14.25 -5.29 -47.82
N ILE A 28 -14.74 -4.07 -47.65
CA ILE A 28 -14.82 -3.43 -46.33
C ILE A 28 -16.32 -3.33 -45.99
N GLU A 29 -16.71 -4.11 -44.98
CA GLU A 29 -18.05 -4.04 -44.40
C GLU A 29 -18.09 -3.02 -43.29
N MET A 30 -19.04 -2.08 -43.36
CA MET A 30 -19.17 -0.98 -42.41
C MET A 30 -20.46 -1.09 -41.62
N ALA A 31 -20.40 -1.07 -40.32
CA ALA A 31 -21.56 -1.04 -39.44
C ALA A 31 -22.22 0.35 -39.35
N VAL A 32 -21.44 1.42 -39.60
CA VAL A 32 -21.87 2.82 -39.57
C VAL A 32 -21.78 3.42 -40.96
N ALA A 33 -22.68 4.35 -41.33
CA ALA A 33 -22.67 4.99 -42.65
C ALA A 33 -21.36 5.80 -42.85
N LYS A 34 -20.76 5.68 -44.05
CA LYS A 34 -19.51 6.32 -44.43
C LYS A 34 -19.49 7.83 -44.14
N ASP A 35 -20.62 8.51 -44.36
CA ASP A 35 -20.71 9.95 -44.15
C ASP A 35 -20.65 10.41 -42.69
N LEU A 36 -20.82 9.48 -41.75
CA LEU A 36 -20.73 9.72 -40.30
C LEU A 36 -19.36 9.41 -39.73
N LEU A 37 -18.44 8.90 -40.53
CA LEU A 37 -17.07 8.64 -40.07
C LEU A 37 -16.31 9.94 -39.81
N LYS A 38 -15.38 9.89 -38.88
CA LYS A 38 -14.41 10.98 -38.65
C LYS A 38 -13.66 11.30 -39.95
N PRO A 39 -13.38 12.59 -40.24
CA PRO A 39 -12.78 13.01 -41.48
C PRO A 39 -11.52 12.26 -41.91
N THR A 40 -10.62 11.99 -40.97
CA THR A 40 -9.39 11.23 -41.23
C THR A 40 -9.65 9.78 -41.64
N THR A 41 -10.59 9.13 -40.98
CA THR A 41 -11.00 7.76 -41.29
C THR A 41 -11.77 7.71 -42.63
N LYS A 42 -12.66 8.68 -42.87
CA LYS A 42 -13.37 8.82 -44.13
C LYS A 42 -12.39 8.98 -45.31
N ALA A 43 -11.39 9.85 -45.17
CA ALA A 43 -10.38 10.06 -46.21
C ALA A 43 -9.59 8.77 -46.52
N LEU A 44 -9.20 8.00 -45.49
CA LEU A 44 -8.56 6.72 -45.69
C LEU A 44 -9.45 5.72 -46.47
N ILE A 45 -10.72 5.59 -46.10
CA ILE A 45 -11.70 4.70 -46.77
C ILE A 45 -11.89 5.13 -48.21
N GLU A 46 -11.98 6.44 -48.52
CA GLU A 46 -12.11 6.98 -49.87
C GLU A 46 -10.89 6.69 -50.75
N VAL A 47 -9.68 6.73 -50.18
CA VAL A 47 -8.47 6.34 -50.91
C VAL A 47 -8.48 4.83 -51.21
N ILE A 48 -8.84 3.99 -50.25
CA ILE A 48 -8.92 2.53 -50.45
C ILE A 48 -9.99 2.16 -51.52
N GLU A 49 -11.15 2.80 -51.47
CA GLU A 49 -12.22 2.65 -52.45
C GLU A 49 -11.79 3.08 -53.87
N SER A 50 -11.07 4.20 -53.98
CA SER A 50 -10.49 4.67 -55.23
C SER A 50 -9.47 3.69 -55.83
N ARG A 51 -8.93 2.77 -55.04
CA ARG A 51 -8.00 1.71 -55.42
C ARG A 51 -8.70 0.40 -55.78
N GLY A 52 -10.04 0.38 -55.82
CA GLY A 52 -10.85 -0.72 -56.29
C GLY A 52 -11.52 -1.56 -55.20
N ALA A 53 -11.33 -1.22 -53.91
CA ALA A 53 -12.02 -1.90 -52.82
C ALA A 53 -13.54 -1.65 -52.90
N LYS A 54 -14.29 -2.66 -52.54
CA LYS A 54 -15.74 -2.57 -52.43
C LYS A 54 -16.14 -2.21 -51.02
N ILE A 55 -16.89 -1.12 -50.87
CA ILE A 55 -17.41 -0.69 -49.56
C ILE A 55 -18.88 -1.14 -49.49
N GLU A 56 -19.19 -1.96 -48.48
CA GLU A 56 -20.53 -2.46 -48.25
C GLU A 56 -21.00 -2.05 -46.85
N GLN A 57 -22.26 -1.58 -46.76
CA GLN A 57 -22.83 -1.35 -45.43
C GLN A 57 -23.49 -2.63 -44.95
N VAL A 58 -23.18 -3.04 -43.73
CA VAL A 58 -23.76 -4.23 -43.09
C VAL A 58 -25.29 -4.04 -43.03
N ALA A 59 -26.02 -4.95 -43.69
CA ALA A 59 -27.47 -4.94 -43.69
C ALA A 59 -27.98 -5.31 -42.28
N GLY A 60 -28.78 -4.42 -41.70
CA GLY A 60 -29.50 -4.70 -40.46
C GLY A 60 -30.76 -5.56 -40.73
N VAL A 61 -31.37 -6.02 -39.66
CA VAL A 61 -32.62 -6.80 -39.71
C VAL A 61 -33.80 -5.91 -40.13
N SER A 62 -34.63 -6.38 -41.04
CA SER A 62 -35.76 -5.62 -41.61
C SER A 62 -37.13 -6.14 -41.19
N GLY A 63 -37.27 -7.04 -40.22
CA GLY A 63 -38.56 -7.59 -39.78
C GLY A 63 -39.35 -6.68 -38.82
N THR A 64 -40.67 -6.72 -38.87
CA THR A 64 -41.60 -5.98 -37.98
C THR A 64 -42.57 -6.86 -37.23
N GLU A 65 -42.41 -8.19 -37.30
CA GLU A 65 -43.36 -9.16 -36.77
C GLU A 65 -43.35 -9.23 -35.25
N ASN A 66 -42.21 -9.04 -34.64
CA ASN A 66 -42.05 -9.06 -33.18
C ASN A 66 -41.94 -7.64 -32.57
N ASN A 67 -42.00 -7.54 -31.25
CA ASN A 67 -41.89 -6.29 -30.50
C ASN A 67 -40.62 -5.52 -30.83
N LEU A 68 -39.45 -6.21 -30.89
CA LEU A 68 -38.17 -5.61 -31.26
C LEU A 68 -38.25 -4.97 -32.68
N GLY A 69 -38.89 -5.63 -33.66
CA GLY A 69 -39.09 -5.09 -34.99
C GLY A 69 -39.96 -3.84 -34.99
N LYS A 70 -41.07 -3.81 -34.21
CA LYS A 70 -41.95 -2.64 -34.05
C LYS A 70 -41.22 -1.47 -33.43
N VAL A 71 -40.37 -1.72 -32.36
CA VAL A 71 -39.53 -0.69 -31.73
C VAL A 71 -38.50 -0.14 -32.73
N ARG A 72 -37.85 -1.01 -33.50
CA ARG A 72 -36.89 -0.62 -34.54
C ARG A 72 -37.53 0.32 -35.56
N GLN A 73 -38.73 -0.02 -36.08
CA GLN A 73 -39.44 0.80 -37.02
C GLN A 73 -39.89 2.14 -36.41
N LEU A 74 -40.39 2.14 -35.18
CA LEU A 74 -40.81 3.33 -34.46
C LEU A 74 -39.69 4.34 -34.34
N ILE A 75 -38.54 3.87 -33.90
CA ILE A 75 -37.36 4.71 -33.66
C ILE A 75 -36.77 5.22 -34.99
N ALA A 76 -36.71 4.37 -36.02
CA ALA A 76 -36.24 4.75 -37.35
C ALA A 76 -37.13 5.79 -38.03
N SER A 77 -38.44 5.77 -37.81
CA SER A 77 -39.40 6.74 -38.40
C SER A 77 -39.29 8.15 -37.80
N LYS A 78 -38.62 8.32 -36.65
CA LYS A 78 -38.54 9.58 -35.88
C LYS A 78 -39.91 10.18 -35.50
N GLU A 79 -40.99 9.39 -35.61
CA GLU A 79 -42.36 9.82 -35.28
C GLU A 79 -42.52 9.88 -33.73
N LYS A 80 -43.27 10.90 -33.27
CA LYS A 80 -43.60 11.07 -31.83
C LYS A 80 -44.89 10.34 -31.46
N ARG A 81 -45.18 9.18 -32.04
CA ARG A 81 -46.35 8.37 -31.68
C ARG A 81 -46.04 7.40 -30.59
N LYS A 82 -47.04 7.06 -29.79
CA LYS A 82 -46.96 5.98 -28.83
C LYS A 82 -47.47 4.68 -29.45
N ILE A 83 -46.84 3.57 -29.06
CA ILE A 83 -47.25 2.21 -29.41
C ILE A 83 -47.42 1.35 -28.16
N THR A 84 -48.30 0.36 -28.27
CA THR A 84 -48.42 -0.71 -27.25
C THR A 84 -47.79 -1.98 -27.80
N LEU A 85 -46.94 -2.61 -27.01
CA LEU A 85 -46.27 -3.86 -27.37
C LEU A 85 -47.05 -5.08 -26.87
N ASN A 86 -46.83 -6.23 -27.53
CA ASN A 86 -47.49 -7.50 -27.18
C ASN A 86 -46.80 -8.08 -25.92
N LYS A 87 -47.57 -8.30 -24.85
CA LYS A 87 -47.03 -8.82 -23.54
C LYS A 87 -46.45 -10.24 -23.62
N ASN A 88 -46.88 -11.03 -24.63
CA ASN A 88 -46.42 -12.41 -24.81
C ASN A 88 -45.17 -12.52 -25.72
N ASP A 89 -44.59 -11.41 -26.09
CA ASP A 89 -43.41 -11.35 -26.96
C ASP A 89 -42.26 -10.72 -26.20
N ASP A 90 -41.25 -11.50 -25.86
CA ASP A 90 -40.06 -11.16 -25.07
C ASP A 90 -38.85 -10.76 -25.91
N SER A 91 -39.09 -10.45 -27.21
CA SER A 91 -38.00 -10.06 -28.12
C SER A 91 -37.23 -8.79 -27.70
N ILE A 92 -37.81 -7.97 -26.79
CA ILE A 92 -37.13 -6.87 -26.14
C ILE A 92 -37.48 -6.90 -24.65
N GLN A 93 -36.45 -6.82 -23.79
CA GLN A 93 -36.58 -6.80 -22.33
C GLN A 93 -35.63 -5.76 -21.72
N ILE A 94 -36.02 -5.19 -20.59
CA ILE A 94 -35.22 -4.30 -19.78
C ILE A 94 -34.97 -4.96 -18.44
N TRP A 95 -33.75 -5.41 -18.21
CA TRP A 95 -33.35 -6.03 -16.93
C TRP A 95 -32.77 -4.99 -16.00
N LYS A 96 -33.43 -4.74 -14.86
CA LYS A 96 -32.96 -3.79 -13.85
C LYS A 96 -32.30 -4.50 -12.67
N PHE A 97 -31.09 -4.09 -12.38
CA PHE A 97 -30.31 -4.56 -11.22
C PHE A 97 -29.97 -3.41 -10.29
N ALA A 98 -29.81 -3.69 -9.01
CA ALA A 98 -29.47 -2.68 -8.00
C ALA A 98 -28.11 -2.02 -8.31
N ASP A 99 -27.14 -2.81 -8.76
CA ASP A 99 -25.78 -2.35 -9.08
C ASP A 99 -25.08 -3.29 -10.08
N ASP A 100 -23.86 -2.94 -10.46
CA ASP A 100 -23.00 -3.70 -11.37
C ASP A 100 -22.66 -5.11 -10.86
N ARG A 101 -22.42 -5.23 -9.55
CA ARG A 101 -22.08 -6.51 -8.93
C ARG A 101 -23.23 -7.50 -9.10
N ASN A 102 -24.45 -7.09 -8.76
CA ASN A 102 -25.64 -7.94 -8.90
C ASN A 102 -25.91 -8.35 -10.35
N ALA A 103 -25.69 -7.43 -11.29
CA ALA A 103 -25.82 -7.73 -12.72
C ALA A 103 -24.80 -8.77 -13.18
N CYS A 104 -23.52 -8.54 -12.88
CA CYS A 104 -22.44 -9.47 -13.26
C CYS A 104 -22.57 -10.83 -12.58
N GLU A 105 -22.93 -10.88 -11.29
CA GLU A 105 -23.20 -12.11 -10.56
C GLU A 105 -24.30 -12.92 -11.25
N TYR A 106 -25.46 -12.31 -11.49
CA TYR A 106 -26.59 -12.98 -12.13
C TYR A 106 -26.26 -13.52 -13.53
N LEU A 107 -25.62 -12.68 -14.36
CA LEU A 107 -25.29 -13.02 -15.73
C LEU A 107 -24.17 -14.07 -15.84
N SER A 108 -23.28 -14.12 -14.84
CA SER A 108 -22.26 -15.16 -14.77
C SER A 108 -22.80 -16.49 -14.23
N TYR A 109 -23.71 -16.43 -13.24
CA TYR A 109 -24.35 -17.62 -12.66
C TYR A 109 -25.24 -18.34 -13.68
N ASN A 110 -26.12 -17.58 -14.35
CA ASN A 110 -27.01 -18.13 -15.35
C ASN A 110 -26.24 -18.49 -16.63
N ASN A 111 -26.45 -19.72 -17.08
CA ASN A 111 -25.80 -20.19 -18.29
C ASN A 111 -26.54 -19.62 -19.51
N MET A 112 -26.11 -18.46 -19.99
CA MET A 112 -26.66 -17.78 -21.15
C MET A 112 -25.87 -18.15 -22.41
N GLU A 113 -25.73 -19.43 -22.69
CA GLU A 113 -24.99 -19.96 -23.85
C GLU A 113 -25.65 -19.56 -25.20
N ASP A 114 -26.94 -19.22 -25.18
CA ASP A 114 -27.71 -18.80 -26.35
C ASP A 114 -27.51 -17.33 -26.74
N VAL A 115 -26.67 -16.59 -25.99
CA VAL A 115 -26.34 -15.18 -26.30
C VAL A 115 -25.18 -15.13 -27.28
N ASP A 116 -25.49 -14.60 -28.49
CA ASP A 116 -24.51 -14.48 -29.56
C ASP A 116 -23.52 -13.31 -29.31
N VAL A 117 -24.02 -12.20 -28.79
CA VAL A 117 -23.21 -10.99 -28.55
C VAL A 117 -23.54 -10.35 -27.22
N TRP A 118 -22.47 -10.09 -26.46
CA TRP A 118 -22.47 -9.26 -25.25
C TRP A 118 -21.85 -7.91 -25.57
N ILE A 119 -22.56 -6.83 -25.21
CA ILE A 119 -22.00 -5.48 -25.25
C ILE A 119 -21.68 -5.10 -23.82
N ASN A 120 -20.41 -4.91 -23.51
CA ASN A 120 -19.96 -4.50 -22.18
C ASN A 120 -18.67 -3.69 -22.31
N ALA A 121 -18.68 -2.43 -21.89
CA ALA A 121 -17.54 -1.53 -21.96
C ALA A 121 -16.40 -1.91 -20.98
N ASP A 122 -16.76 -2.54 -19.84
CA ASP A 122 -15.80 -3.01 -18.83
C ASP A 122 -16.16 -4.43 -18.39
N ASN A 123 -15.32 -5.38 -18.77
CA ASN A 123 -15.51 -6.79 -18.46
C ASN A 123 -14.86 -7.25 -17.16
N LYS A 124 -14.15 -6.37 -16.43
CA LYS A 124 -13.37 -6.76 -15.25
C LYS A 124 -14.24 -7.42 -14.18
N GLN A 125 -15.36 -6.80 -13.85
CA GLN A 125 -16.27 -7.34 -12.84
C GLN A 125 -16.92 -8.66 -13.32
N MET A 126 -17.24 -8.75 -14.60
CA MET A 126 -17.78 -9.97 -15.21
C MET A 126 -16.75 -11.10 -15.16
N ASP A 127 -15.50 -10.86 -15.54
CA ASP A 127 -14.45 -11.88 -15.55
C ASP A 127 -14.13 -12.37 -14.14
N ASN A 128 -14.18 -11.48 -13.13
CA ASN A 128 -14.03 -11.89 -11.74
C ASN A 128 -15.10 -12.91 -11.32
N TRP A 129 -16.36 -12.70 -11.71
CA TRP A 129 -17.43 -13.66 -11.42
C TRP A 129 -17.33 -14.94 -12.24
N LEU A 130 -16.96 -14.84 -13.52
CA LEU A 130 -16.73 -16.02 -14.38
C LEU A 130 -15.61 -16.89 -13.82
N MET A 131 -14.52 -16.29 -13.34
CA MET A 131 -13.41 -16.98 -12.69
C MET A 131 -13.86 -17.71 -11.41
N LEU A 132 -14.67 -17.05 -10.55
CA LEU A 132 -15.22 -17.67 -9.33
C LEU A 132 -16.15 -18.85 -9.63
N MET A 133 -16.75 -18.88 -10.82
CA MET A 133 -17.68 -19.92 -11.25
C MET A 133 -17.04 -20.95 -12.18
N ASP A 134 -15.71 -20.94 -12.32
CA ASP A 134 -14.96 -21.84 -13.21
C ASP A 134 -15.47 -21.80 -14.67
N LYS A 135 -15.78 -20.60 -15.17
CA LYS A 135 -16.23 -20.34 -16.54
C LYS A 135 -15.18 -19.61 -17.35
N ALA A 136 -15.19 -19.82 -18.67
CA ALA A 136 -14.23 -19.20 -19.57
C ALA A 136 -14.29 -17.65 -19.50
N LEU A 137 -13.12 -17.04 -19.31
CA LEU A 137 -12.97 -15.59 -19.18
C LEU A 137 -13.10 -14.90 -20.53
N THR A 138 -13.76 -13.75 -20.55
CA THR A 138 -14.03 -12.99 -21.78
C THR A 138 -12.88 -12.09 -22.21
N GLY A 139 -11.92 -11.85 -21.30
CA GLY A 139 -10.84 -10.89 -21.47
C GLY A 139 -11.23 -9.49 -21.01
N SER A 140 -10.45 -8.94 -20.09
CA SER A 140 -10.70 -7.60 -19.56
C SER A 140 -9.42 -6.79 -19.48
N VAL A 141 -9.57 -5.51 -19.79
CA VAL A 141 -8.49 -4.52 -19.73
C VAL A 141 -8.96 -3.36 -18.89
N THR A 142 -8.18 -2.95 -17.92
CA THR A 142 -8.40 -1.71 -17.18
C THR A 142 -7.64 -0.61 -17.90
N ALA A 143 -8.35 0.31 -18.52
CA ALA A 143 -7.78 1.53 -19.10
C ALA A 143 -7.49 2.55 -18.00
N ASP A 144 -6.65 3.54 -18.33
CA ASP A 144 -6.28 4.64 -17.42
C ASP A 144 -5.75 4.19 -16.05
N CYS A 145 -5.18 3.00 -15.98
CA CYS A 145 -4.55 2.51 -14.77
C CYS A 145 -3.09 2.98 -14.66
N THR A 146 -2.54 2.84 -13.46
CA THR A 146 -1.12 3.06 -13.19
C THR A 146 -0.40 1.71 -13.12
N PRO A 147 0.15 1.19 -14.23
CA PRO A 147 0.82 -0.09 -14.24
C PRO A 147 1.99 -0.13 -13.26
N GLN A 148 2.24 -1.29 -12.66
CA GLN A 148 3.20 -1.41 -11.57
C GLN A 148 4.59 -0.90 -11.93
N LEU A 149 5.15 -1.33 -13.07
CA LEU A 149 6.53 -0.96 -13.42
C LEU A 149 6.66 0.49 -13.89
N THR A 150 5.60 1.13 -14.38
CA THR A 150 5.66 2.55 -14.74
C THR A 150 5.85 3.46 -13.51
N GLN A 151 5.54 2.97 -12.32
CA GLN A 151 5.84 3.63 -11.06
C GLN A 151 7.35 3.85 -10.83
N LEU A 152 8.22 3.07 -11.49
CA LEU A 152 9.67 3.30 -11.45
C LEU A 152 10.06 4.71 -11.89
N PHE A 153 9.36 5.27 -12.87
CA PHE A 153 9.61 6.64 -13.31
C PHE A 153 9.20 7.67 -12.24
N VAL A 154 8.01 7.52 -11.69
CA VAL A 154 7.44 8.46 -10.70
C VAL A 154 8.20 8.39 -9.38
N MET A 155 8.37 7.19 -8.81
CA MET A 155 9.07 6.99 -7.54
C MET A 155 10.53 7.37 -7.62
N GLY A 156 11.19 7.06 -8.75
CA GLY A 156 12.58 7.42 -8.97
C GLY A 156 12.82 8.92 -9.01
N LEU A 157 11.99 9.68 -9.71
CA LEU A 157 12.04 11.14 -9.67
C LEU A 157 11.61 11.70 -8.31
N GLY A 158 10.71 11.02 -7.60
CA GLY A 158 10.30 11.36 -6.24
C GLY A 158 11.45 11.35 -5.22
N MET A 159 12.53 10.61 -5.50
CA MET A 159 13.71 10.60 -4.63
C MET A 159 14.49 11.92 -4.60
N PHE A 160 14.26 12.83 -5.55
CA PHE A 160 14.85 14.18 -5.56
C PHE A 160 14.07 15.18 -4.69
N ALA A 161 12.95 14.77 -4.07
CA ALA A 161 12.18 15.63 -3.18
C ALA A 161 12.97 16.02 -1.91
N ASN A 162 12.73 17.23 -1.41
CA ASN A 162 13.27 17.69 -0.14
C ASN A 162 12.15 18.35 0.70
N PRO A 163 11.75 17.78 1.84
CA PRO A 163 12.29 16.56 2.45
C PRO A 163 12.03 15.29 1.62
N LEU A 164 12.92 14.30 1.76
CA LEU A 164 12.78 13.00 1.10
C LEU A 164 11.54 12.28 1.62
N ASN A 165 10.66 11.84 0.72
CA ASN A 165 9.56 10.97 1.09
C ASN A 165 10.08 9.54 1.30
N VAL A 166 10.23 9.17 2.56
CA VAL A 166 10.76 7.86 2.94
C VAL A 166 9.83 6.70 2.51
N ASN A 167 8.52 6.92 2.46
CA ASN A 167 7.57 5.90 1.98
C ASN A 167 7.79 5.63 0.50
N THR A 168 7.93 6.68 -0.33
CA THR A 168 8.27 6.54 -1.75
C THR A 168 9.60 5.81 -1.95
N LEU A 169 10.60 6.06 -1.10
CA LEU A 169 11.87 5.34 -1.17
C LEU A 169 11.71 3.84 -0.84
N ILE A 170 10.91 3.50 0.18
CA ILE A 170 10.63 2.10 0.53
C ILE A 170 9.87 1.41 -0.61
N GLU A 171 8.87 2.06 -1.19
CA GLU A 171 8.12 1.54 -2.34
C GLU A 171 9.04 1.33 -3.55
N TRP A 172 9.91 2.30 -3.85
CA TRP A 172 10.96 2.18 -4.87
C TRP A 172 11.84 0.95 -4.65
N LEU A 173 12.37 0.76 -3.45
CA LEU A 173 13.22 -0.38 -3.11
C LEU A 173 12.48 -1.73 -3.20
N ASN A 174 11.17 -1.77 -3.01
CA ASN A 174 10.35 -2.98 -3.06
C ASN A 174 9.77 -3.29 -4.45
N MET A 175 10.07 -2.49 -5.47
CA MET A 175 9.60 -2.79 -6.83
C MET A 175 10.08 -4.18 -7.30
N PRO A 176 9.21 -4.99 -7.96
CA PRO A 176 9.54 -6.38 -8.32
C PRO A 176 10.68 -6.47 -9.33
N VAL A 177 10.74 -5.55 -10.28
CA VAL A 177 11.81 -5.41 -11.26
C VAL A 177 12.51 -4.08 -11.04
N HIS A 178 13.84 -4.09 -10.88
CA HIS A 178 14.58 -2.93 -10.40
C HIS A 178 16.05 -2.95 -10.87
N PRO A 179 16.70 -1.78 -11.10
CA PRO A 179 18.10 -1.72 -11.50
C PRO A 179 19.11 -2.16 -10.44
N ILE A 180 18.73 -2.16 -9.14
CA ILE A 180 19.59 -2.58 -8.02
C ILE A 180 19.23 -3.99 -7.58
N ASP A 181 20.22 -4.74 -7.06
CA ASP A 181 20.06 -6.10 -6.56
C ASP A 181 18.95 -6.27 -5.50
N LYS A 182 18.16 -7.34 -5.61
CA LYS A 182 16.99 -7.57 -4.74
C LYS A 182 17.35 -7.75 -3.27
N PHE A 183 18.42 -8.52 -2.98
CA PHE A 183 18.81 -8.83 -1.60
C PHE A 183 19.27 -7.56 -0.87
N PHE A 184 20.09 -6.74 -1.53
CA PHE A 184 20.55 -5.48 -0.97
C PHE A 184 19.37 -4.51 -0.73
N ARG A 185 18.43 -4.38 -1.68
CA ARG A 185 17.27 -3.50 -1.55
C ARG A 185 16.39 -3.88 -0.35
N SER A 186 16.11 -5.18 -0.19
CA SER A 186 15.36 -5.69 0.95
C SER A 186 16.07 -5.35 2.27
N THR A 187 17.38 -5.60 2.34
CA THR A 187 18.18 -5.30 3.55
C THR A 187 18.23 -3.80 3.85
N LEU A 188 18.28 -2.94 2.82
CA LEU A 188 18.26 -1.49 2.99
C LEU A 188 16.87 -1.00 3.42
N ALA A 189 15.79 -1.52 2.82
CA ALA A 189 14.42 -1.19 3.21
C ALA A 189 14.14 -1.59 4.67
N ASP A 190 14.56 -2.79 5.08
CA ASP A 190 14.47 -3.25 6.49
C ASP A 190 15.23 -2.31 7.43
N CYS A 191 16.42 -1.85 7.01
CA CYS A 191 17.21 -0.90 7.80
C CYS A 191 16.50 0.45 7.95
N ILE A 192 15.93 1.00 6.87
CA ILE A 192 15.20 2.27 6.89
C ILE A 192 13.98 2.18 7.82
N VAL A 193 13.24 1.08 7.75
CA VAL A 193 12.05 0.87 8.60
C VAL A 193 12.44 0.74 10.07
N THR A 194 13.51 0.00 10.36
CA THR A 194 14.00 -0.24 11.74
C THR A 194 14.53 1.04 12.37
N GLU A 195 15.32 1.82 11.63
CA GLU A 195 15.92 3.05 12.13
C GLU A 195 14.93 4.25 12.13
N GLY A 196 13.89 4.20 11.28
CA GLY A 196 12.91 5.28 11.14
C GLY A 196 13.28 6.37 10.13
N GLY A 197 14.33 6.17 9.33
CA GLY A 197 14.78 7.09 8.29
C GLY A 197 15.92 6.52 7.45
N TYR A 198 16.30 7.25 6.39
CA TYR A 198 17.33 6.82 5.45
C TYR A 198 18.73 7.37 5.77
N ARG A 199 18.80 8.63 6.27
CA ARG A 199 20.07 9.34 6.50
C ARG A 199 20.64 9.04 7.90
N ASN A 200 21.17 7.83 8.07
CA ASN A 200 21.78 7.37 9.32
C ASN A 200 22.96 6.44 9.06
N GLU A 201 23.80 6.24 10.07
CA GLU A 201 25.02 5.42 10.01
C GLU A 201 24.75 3.94 9.67
N ALA A 202 23.59 3.40 10.07
CA ALA A 202 23.25 2.02 9.78
C ALA A 202 22.96 1.80 8.28
N CYS A 203 22.22 2.73 7.66
CA CYS A 203 21.98 2.69 6.22
C CYS A 203 23.25 2.94 5.41
N GLU A 204 24.09 3.91 5.82
CA GLU A 204 25.40 4.17 5.21
C GLU A 204 26.28 2.90 5.23
N LYS A 205 26.41 2.25 6.38
CA LYS A 205 27.14 0.98 6.51
C LYS A 205 26.61 -0.13 5.60
N LYS A 206 25.30 -0.24 5.40
CA LYS A 206 24.70 -1.22 4.47
C LYS A 206 25.05 -0.91 3.02
N ILE A 207 25.00 0.37 2.65
CA ILE A 207 25.39 0.85 1.31
C ILE A 207 26.87 0.55 1.04
N ASP A 208 27.76 0.85 1.99
CA ASP A 208 29.19 0.56 1.88
C ASP A 208 29.46 -0.94 1.73
N GLN A 209 28.79 -1.76 2.53
CA GLN A 209 28.89 -3.22 2.44
C GLN A 209 28.44 -3.75 1.08
N PHE A 210 27.41 -3.16 0.48
CA PHE A 210 27.00 -3.49 -0.89
C PHE A 210 28.04 -3.10 -1.92
N ILE A 211 28.55 -1.87 -1.85
CA ILE A 211 29.60 -1.38 -2.76
C ILE A 211 30.82 -2.29 -2.70
N GLU A 212 31.27 -2.66 -1.50
CA GLU A 212 32.43 -3.56 -1.31
C GLU A 212 32.14 -5.03 -1.70
N GLY A 213 30.93 -5.38 -2.01
CA GLY A 213 30.56 -6.71 -2.51
C GLY A 213 30.35 -7.77 -1.44
N LYS A 214 30.02 -7.38 -0.20
CA LYS A 214 29.74 -8.33 0.89
C LYS A 214 28.55 -9.25 0.61
N PHE A 215 27.62 -8.83 -0.27
CA PHE A 215 26.41 -9.56 -0.64
C PHE A 215 26.51 -10.25 -2.02
N VAL A 216 27.67 -10.24 -2.66
CA VAL A 216 27.86 -10.79 -4.01
C VAL A 216 28.90 -11.89 -3.97
N TYR A 217 28.49 -13.07 -4.40
CA TYR A 217 29.37 -14.23 -4.51
C TYR A 217 29.80 -14.43 -5.96
N LEU A 218 31.08 -14.70 -6.18
CA LEU A 218 31.56 -15.18 -7.47
C LEU A 218 30.90 -16.53 -7.76
N ASN A 219 30.47 -16.74 -9.02
CA ASN A 219 29.98 -18.04 -9.44
C ASN A 219 31.17 -19.05 -9.57
N ASP A 220 30.87 -20.32 -9.73
CA ASP A 220 31.91 -21.36 -9.68
C ASP A 220 32.92 -21.25 -10.86
N GLU A 221 32.49 -20.76 -12.01
CA GLU A 221 33.39 -20.46 -13.15
C GLU A 221 34.33 -19.30 -12.83
N GLN A 222 33.83 -18.25 -12.17
CA GLN A 222 34.64 -17.10 -11.76
C GLN A 222 35.61 -17.43 -10.64
N LYS A 223 35.24 -18.32 -9.72
CA LYS A 223 36.15 -18.84 -8.66
C LYS A 223 37.27 -19.70 -9.23
N ALA A 224 37.05 -20.35 -10.35
CA ALA A 224 38.06 -21.15 -11.03
C ALA A 224 39.10 -20.30 -11.78
N LEU A 225 38.91 -19.00 -11.94
CA LEU A 225 39.86 -18.13 -12.63
C LEU A 225 41.09 -17.80 -11.74
N PRO A 226 42.25 -17.47 -12.33
CA PRO A 226 43.40 -16.95 -11.60
C PRO A 226 43.02 -15.70 -10.74
N GLU A 227 43.65 -15.56 -9.61
CA GLU A 227 43.32 -14.52 -8.59
C GLU A 227 43.32 -13.09 -9.17
N GLU A 228 44.32 -12.79 -10.06
CA GLU A 228 44.38 -11.49 -10.75
C GLU A 228 43.15 -11.24 -11.66
N LYS A 229 42.58 -12.27 -12.27
CA LYS A 229 41.33 -12.12 -13.06
C LYS A 229 40.11 -11.97 -12.15
N GLN A 230 40.09 -12.72 -11.04
CA GLN A 230 39.02 -12.55 -10.04
C GLN A 230 38.99 -11.11 -9.47
N GLU A 231 40.18 -10.54 -9.19
CA GLU A 231 40.29 -9.18 -8.66
C GLU A 231 39.87 -8.12 -9.68
N LYS A 232 40.20 -8.29 -10.96
CA LYS A 232 39.67 -7.42 -12.05
C LYS A 232 38.15 -7.47 -12.15
N ILE A 233 37.54 -8.66 -11.99
CA ILE A 233 36.09 -8.83 -11.97
C ILE A 233 35.50 -8.09 -10.75
N ARG A 234 36.05 -8.33 -9.56
CA ARG A 234 35.59 -7.63 -8.32
C ARG A 234 35.66 -6.11 -8.44
N LEU A 235 36.75 -5.58 -9.00
CA LEU A 235 36.92 -4.14 -9.20
C LEU A 235 35.91 -3.57 -10.19
N LYS A 236 35.66 -4.29 -11.30
CA LYS A 236 34.64 -3.90 -12.29
C LYS A 236 33.24 -3.90 -11.66
N ASP A 237 32.93 -4.94 -10.89
CA ASP A 237 31.63 -5.05 -10.21
C ASP A 237 31.48 -4.01 -9.09
N LYS A 238 32.54 -3.68 -8.37
CA LYS A 238 32.56 -2.57 -7.40
C LYS A 238 32.18 -1.24 -8.07
N LYS A 239 32.83 -0.90 -9.20
CA LYS A 239 32.51 0.34 -9.97
C LYS A 239 31.06 0.35 -10.45
N LYS A 240 30.53 -0.81 -10.89
CA LYS A 240 29.14 -0.96 -11.30
C LYS A 240 28.18 -0.67 -10.12
N ARG A 241 28.45 -1.25 -8.94
CA ARG A 241 27.64 -1.01 -7.73
C ARG A 241 27.72 0.44 -7.26
N GLN A 242 28.90 1.05 -7.29
CA GLN A 242 29.05 2.47 -6.99
C GLN A 242 28.17 3.35 -7.89
N LYS A 243 28.20 3.08 -9.22
CA LYS A 243 27.34 3.76 -10.19
C LYS A 243 25.85 3.53 -9.89
N GLN A 244 25.45 2.29 -9.58
CA GLN A 244 24.07 1.97 -9.23
C GLN A 244 23.59 2.76 -8.00
N VAL A 245 24.41 2.82 -6.94
CA VAL A 245 24.10 3.59 -5.74
C VAL A 245 23.98 5.08 -6.05
N SER A 246 24.98 5.67 -6.73
CA SER A 246 25.00 7.12 -7.00
C SER A 246 23.86 7.59 -7.91
N VAL A 247 23.32 6.71 -8.78
CA VAL A 247 22.27 7.05 -9.73
C VAL A 247 20.86 6.73 -9.18
N PHE A 248 20.72 5.59 -8.53
CA PHE A 248 19.40 5.03 -8.18
C PHE A 248 19.05 5.07 -6.70
N LEU A 249 19.87 5.69 -5.86
CA LEU A 249 19.54 5.98 -4.47
C LEU A 249 19.70 7.48 -4.19
N PRO A 250 18.91 8.03 -3.25
CA PRO A 250 19.08 9.42 -2.82
C PRO A 250 20.45 9.62 -2.17
N SER A 251 21.00 10.83 -2.25
CA SER A 251 22.20 11.18 -1.50
C SER A 251 21.97 11.05 0.01
N LEU A 252 22.96 10.50 0.70
CA LEU A 252 22.99 10.49 2.17
C LEU A 252 23.21 11.90 2.73
N GLU A 253 23.91 12.77 1.99
CA GLU A 253 24.07 14.16 2.37
C GLU A 253 22.83 14.97 1.97
N ARG A 254 22.37 15.81 2.88
CA ARG A 254 21.28 16.72 2.61
C ARG A 254 21.73 17.84 1.67
N SER A 255 21.02 18.02 0.56
CA SER A 255 21.18 19.19 -0.29
C SER A 255 19.84 19.93 -0.39
N ASN A 256 19.90 21.26 -0.33
CA ASN A 256 18.75 22.12 -0.58
C ASN A 256 18.57 22.44 -2.07
N THR A 257 19.50 22.02 -2.91
CA THR A 257 19.49 22.25 -4.36
C THR A 257 19.58 20.92 -5.09
N ILE A 258 18.79 20.76 -6.14
CA ILE A 258 18.82 19.59 -7.02
C ILE A 258 19.68 19.96 -8.23
N ASN A 259 20.74 19.20 -8.47
CA ASN A 259 21.57 19.37 -9.65
C ASN A 259 20.84 18.81 -10.88
N THR A 260 20.70 19.63 -11.93
CA THR A 260 20.03 19.24 -13.17
C THR A 260 20.72 18.04 -13.84
N GLU A 261 22.04 17.94 -13.72
CA GLU A 261 22.81 16.84 -14.32
C GLU A 261 22.53 15.50 -13.62
N ASP A 262 22.33 15.48 -12.29
CA ASP A 262 21.98 14.25 -11.55
C ASP A 262 20.62 13.74 -12.01
N VAL A 263 19.64 14.61 -12.23
CA VAL A 263 18.32 14.23 -12.76
C VAL A 263 18.44 13.71 -14.20
N LYS A 264 19.25 14.36 -15.06
CA LYS A 264 19.53 13.87 -16.42
C LYS A 264 20.17 12.48 -16.41
N GLN A 265 21.17 12.29 -15.57
CA GLN A 265 21.85 11.01 -15.45
C GLN A 265 20.89 9.92 -14.97
N PHE A 266 20.03 10.21 -13.99
CA PHE A 266 19.01 9.28 -13.52
C PHE A 266 18.09 8.81 -14.66
N VAL A 267 17.48 9.71 -15.42
CA VAL A 267 16.52 9.33 -16.48
C VAL A 267 17.18 8.59 -17.62
N ILE A 268 18.42 8.98 -18.01
CA ILE A 268 19.19 8.27 -19.05
C ILE A 268 19.52 6.84 -18.63
N GLU A 269 20.01 6.65 -17.41
CA GLU A 269 20.37 5.32 -16.91
C GLU A 269 19.15 4.43 -16.69
N LEU A 270 18.03 5.01 -16.19
CA LEU A 270 16.77 4.29 -16.04
C LEU A 270 16.21 3.86 -17.40
N SER A 271 16.21 4.76 -18.42
CA SER A 271 15.79 4.45 -19.78
C SER A 271 16.61 3.30 -20.37
N SER A 272 17.95 3.43 -20.30
CA SER A 272 18.87 2.41 -20.83
C SER A 272 18.67 1.05 -20.16
N TRP A 273 18.55 1.04 -18.83
CA TRP A 273 18.31 -0.18 -18.07
C TRP A 273 16.95 -0.81 -18.41
N ALA A 274 15.88 -0.01 -18.50
CA ALA A 274 14.54 -0.50 -18.82
C ALA A 274 14.50 -1.19 -20.19
N ARG A 275 15.12 -0.59 -21.24
CA ARG A 275 15.24 -1.20 -22.56
C ARG A 275 16.00 -2.51 -22.53
N GLN A 276 17.16 -2.54 -21.86
CA GLN A 276 17.96 -3.77 -21.76
C GLN A 276 17.19 -4.86 -21.03
N ARG A 277 16.50 -4.53 -19.96
CA ARG A 277 15.70 -5.47 -19.18
C ARG A 277 14.51 -6.00 -19.98
N ALA A 278 13.78 -5.13 -20.69
CA ALA A 278 12.70 -5.50 -21.58
C ALA A 278 13.18 -6.48 -22.66
N HIS A 279 14.35 -6.20 -23.27
CA HIS A 279 14.91 -7.08 -24.30
C HIS A 279 15.29 -8.47 -23.76
N LEU A 280 15.82 -8.54 -22.55
CA LEU A 280 16.14 -9.81 -21.89
C LEU A 280 14.89 -10.63 -21.55
N MET A 281 13.79 -9.96 -21.19
CA MET A 281 12.53 -10.61 -20.81
C MET A 281 11.66 -10.99 -22.00
N ALA A 282 11.86 -10.41 -23.18
CA ALA A 282 11.04 -10.63 -24.37
C ALA A 282 11.07 -12.07 -24.92
N GLY A 283 12.03 -12.90 -24.51
CA GLY A 283 12.13 -14.31 -24.91
C GLY A 283 11.44 -15.30 -23.97
N GLU A 284 10.89 -14.83 -22.84
CA GLU A 284 10.28 -15.68 -21.83
C GLU A 284 8.75 -15.60 -21.89
N ALA A 285 8.08 -16.74 -21.84
CA ALA A 285 6.61 -16.80 -21.83
C ALA A 285 6.05 -16.06 -20.60
N ASN A 286 4.91 -15.39 -20.75
CA ASN A 286 4.17 -14.63 -19.74
C ASN A 286 4.81 -13.31 -19.26
N ASN A 287 5.83 -12.79 -19.95
CA ASN A 287 6.47 -11.53 -19.61
C ASN A 287 6.05 -10.35 -20.50
N GLU A 288 5.12 -10.53 -21.41
CA GLU A 288 4.74 -9.53 -22.41
C GLU A 288 4.30 -8.19 -21.78
N GLN A 289 3.50 -8.24 -20.74
CA GLN A 289 3.06 -7.03 -20.02
C GLN A 289 4.22 -6.28 -19.35
N TRP A 290 5.18 -7.00 -18.82
CA TRP A 290 6.35 -6.39 -18.17
C TRP A 290 7.27 -5.74 -19.18
N VAL A 291 7.41 -6.38 -20.35
CA VAL A 291 8.17 -5.82 -21.49
C VAL A 291 7.53 -4.50 -21.95
N GLU A 292 6.22 -4.48 -22.13
CA GLU A 292 5.49 -3.26 -22.52
C GLU A 292 5.63 -2.13 -21.49
N GLN A 293 5.46 -2.45 -20.20
CA GLN A 293 5.61 -1.46 -19.13
C GLN A 293 7.04 -0.92 -19.04
N LEU A 294 8.07 -1.75 -19.19
CA LEU A 294 9.47 -1.31 -19.21
C LEU A 294 9.78 -0.42 -20.43
N MET A 295 9.21 -0.73 -21.59
CA MET A 295 9.34 0.15 -22.76
C MET A 295 8.64 1.48 -22.56
N THR A 296 7.48 1.51 -21.88
CA THR A 296 6.78 2.74 -21.48
C THR A 296 7.63 3.56 -20.50
N VAL A 297 8.26 2.93 -19.50
CA VAL A 297 9.21 3.62 -18.60
C VAL A 297 10.34 4.28 -19.40
N SER A 298 10.90 3.55 -20.38
CA SER A 298 11.95 4.11 -21.24
C SER A 298 11.46 5.32 -22.02
N ALA A 299 10.27 5.25 -22.63
CA ALA A 299 9.70 6.34 -23.40
C ALA A 299 9.42 7.59 -22.53
N MET A 300 8.88 7.40 -21.32
CA MET A 300 8.68 8.49 -20.37
C MET A 300 10.01 9.14 -19.94
N CYS A 301 11.04 8.35 -19.66
CA CYS A 301 12.38 8.88 -19.36
C CYS A 301 12.96 9.68 -20.52
N ASP A 302 12.82 9.22 -21.76
CA ASP A 302 13.29 9.93 -22.95
C ASP A 302 12.54 11.26 -23.16
N ALA A 303 11.23 11.27 -22.99
CA ALA A 303 10.42 12.49 -23.06
C ALA A 303 10.81 13.48 -21.96
N PHE A 304 11.04 13.01 -20.74
CA PHE A 304 11.49 13.86 -19.63
C PHE A 304 12.90 14.41 -19.88
N HIS A 305 13.79 13.60 -20.45
CA HIS A 305 15.13 14.04 -20.85
C HIS A 305 15.10 15.20 -21.87
N ILE A 306 14.16 15.17 -22.82
CA ILE A 306 13.96 16.27 -23.78
C ILE A 306 13.56 17.56 -23.04
N LEU A 307 12.65 17.47 -22.07
CA LEU A 307 12.27 18.62 -21.23
C LEU A 307 13.47 19.18 -20.45
N LEU A 308 14.29 18.30 -19.86
CA LEU A 308 15.52 18.72 -19.17
C LEU A 308 16.52 19.43 -20.10
N GLY A 309 16.49 19.15 -21.39
CA GLY A 309 17.27 19.84 -22.41
C GLY A 309 16.89 21.34 -22.59
N THR A 310 15.70 21.73 -22.12
CA THR A 310 15.26 23.15 -22.14
C THR A 310 15.76 23.95 -20.94
N VAL A 311 16.31 23.31 -19.90
CA VAL A 311 16.84 23.94 -18.70
C VAL A 311 18.27 24.43 -18.96
N ASN A 312 18.49 25.73 -18.84
CA ASN A 312 19.81 26.37 -19.02
C ASN A 312 20.55 26.60 -17.68
N THR A 313 19.98 26.10 -16.54
CA THR A 313 20.57 26.27 -15.20
C THR A 313 21.13 24.95 -14.68
N ASN A 314 22.18 25.04 -13.86
CA ASN A 314 22.79 23.89 -13.23
C ASN A 314 21.90 23.27 -12.14
N THR A 315 20.86 23.98 -11.72
CA THR A 315 19.93 23.52 -10.66
C THR A 315 18.49 23.62 -11.13
N ILE A 316 17.65 22.70 -10.66
CA ILE A 316 16.21 22.63 -10.93
C ILE A 316 15.47 22.50 -9.59
N ASP A 317 14.29 23.09 -9.46
CA ASP A 317 13.44 22.89 -8.28
C ASP A 317 12.55 21.65 -8.42
N TYR A 318 12.21 21.04 -7.28
CA TYR A 318 11.39 19.81 -7.29
C TYR A 318 9.98 20.04 -7.83
N LYS A 319 9.42 21.24 -7.66
CA LYS A 319 8.07 21.56 -8.18
C LYS A 319 8.03 21.49 -9.70
N THR A 320 9.11 21.93 -10.37
CA THR A 320 9.26 21.79 -11.82
C THR A 320 9.36 20.32 -12.23
N ILE A 321 10.17 19.51 -11.51
CA ILE A 321 10.26 18.06 -11.72
C ILE A 321 8.87 17.41 -11.60
N ASP A 322 8.13 17.69 -10.53
CA ASP A 322 6.82 17.14 -10.25
C ASP A 322 5.77 17.52 -11.31
N SER A 323 5.77 18.79 -11.75
CA SER A 323 4.89 19.27 -12.82
C SER A 323 5.18 18.58 -14.16
N TRP A 324 6.44 18.43 -14.53
CA TRP A 324 6.84 17.76 -15.77
C TRP A 324 6.62 16.26 -15.70
N MET A 325 6.88 15.66 -14.57
CA MET A 325 6.58 14.25 -14.31
C MET A 325 5.09 13.96 -14.54
N SER A 326 4.21 14.80 -13.99
CA SER A 326 2.76 14.67 -14.18
C SER A 326 2.33 14.87 -15.66
N THR A 327 3.08 15.67 -16.42
CA THR A 327 2.82 15.89 -17.85
C THR A 327 3.25 14.70 -18.72
N VAL A 328 4.41 14.10 -18.38
CA VAL A 328 5.01 13.01 -19.15
C VAL A 328 4.42 11.66 -18.78
N TYR A 329 3.88 11.52 -17.56
CA TYR A 329 3.37 10.25 -17.08
C TYR A 329 2.16 9.78 -17.88
N GLU A 330 2.32 8.68 -18.59
CA GLU A 330 1.26 8.04 -19.35
C GLU A 330 0.63 6.93 -18.50
N LYS A 331 -0.69 7.02 -18.34
CA LYS A 331 -1.48 5.90 -17.85
C LYS A 331 -1.55 4.84 -18.92
N GLY A 332 -1.39 3.61 -18.54
CA GLY A 332 -1.44 2.47 -19.46
C GLY A 332 -2.79 1.75 -19.42
N ALA A 333 -2.89 0.73 -20.24
CA ALA A 333 -3.91 -0.29 -20.13
C ALA A 333 -3.30 -1.54 -19.48
N TYR A 334 -4.00 -2.12 -18.53
CA TYR A 334 -3.58 -3.36 -17.86
C TYR A 334 -4.54 -4.50 -18.19
N THR A 335 -4.03 -5.60 -18.72
CA THR A 335 -4.82 -6.80 -18.97
C THR A 335 -5.07 -7.51 -17.64
N ASN A 336 -6.33 -7.48 -17.16
CA ASN A 336 -6.71 -8.19 -15.92
C ASN A 336 -6.89 -9.69 -16.18
N ALA A 337 -7.51 -10.01 -17.30
CA ALA A 337 -7.78 -11.38 -17.72
C ALA A 337 -7.58 -11.53 -19.23
N ILE A 338 -7.01 -12.67 -19.63
CA ILE A 338 -6.88 -13.04 -21.04
C ILE A 338 -8.13 -13.81 -21.45
N ALA A 339 -8.69 -13.51 -22.63
CA ALA A 339 -9.81 -14.24 -23.18
C ALA A 339 -9.46 -15.71 -23.38
N GLU A 340 -10.28 -16.59 -22.84
CA GLU A 340 -10.08 -18.05 -22.89
C GLU A 340 -10.83 -18.68 -24.05
N ARG A 341 -10.36 -19.85 -24.49
CA ARG A 341 -11.04 -20.60 -25.53
C ARG A 341 -12.45 -21.02 -25.06
N GLY A 342 -13.45 -20.71 -25.87
CA GLY A 342 -14.86 -20.97 -25.53
C GLY A 342 -15.54 -19.85 -24.74
N CYS A 343 -14.85 -18.72 -24.55
CA CYS A 343 -15.48 -17.53 -23.99
C CYS A 343 -16.57 -16.99 -24.88
N ARG A 344 -17.44 -16.17 -24.28
CA ARG A 344 -18.53 -15.47 -24.97
C ARG A 344 -17.98 -14.40 -25.91
N THR A 345 -18.68 -14.13 -27.00
CA THR A 345 -18.34 -12.99 -27.87
C THR A 345 -18.72 -11.69 -27.18
N VAL A 346 -17.73 -10.93 -26.74
CA VAL A 346 -17.92 -9.64 -26.07
C VAL A 346 -17.37 -8.53 -26.94
N VAL A 347 -18.13 -7.44 -27.06
CA VAL A 347 -17.71 -6.18 -27.69
C VAL A 347 -17.82 -5.06 -26.65
N ASP A 348 -16.86 -4.14 -26.62
CA ASP A 348 -16.81 -3.02 -25.67
C ASP A 348 -17.74 -1.85 -26.07
N SER A 349 -18.25 -1.84 -27.29
CA SER A 349 -19.13 -0.79 -27.80
C SER A 349 -20.17 -1.34 -28.77
N PRO A 350 -21.38 -0.79 -28.77
CA PRO A 350 -22.40 -1.10 -29.79
C PRO A 350 -21.89 -0.93 -31.23
N ALA A 351 -20.96 0.01 -31.47
CA ALA A 351 -20.35 0.24 -32.78
C ALA A 351 -19.61 -0.95 -33.36
N LYS A 352 -19.15 -1.89 -32.51
CA LYS A 352 -18.34 -3.05 -32.89
C LYS A 352 -19.15 -4.28 -33.25
N ILE A 353 -20.50 -4.20 -33.29
CA ILE A 353 -21.34 -5.30 -33.73
C ILE A 353 -21.26 -5.36 -35.26
N ALA A 354 -20.52 -6.31 -35.80
CA ALA A 354 -20.22 -6.43 -37.21
C ALA A 354 -21.15 -7.39 -37.96
N SER A 355 -22.01 -8.17 -37.28
CA SER A 355 -22.93 -9.15 -37.87
C SER A 355 -24.24 -9.18 -37.13
N VAL A 356 -25.27 -9.69 -37.80
CA VAL A 356 -26.60 -9.89 -37.19
C VAL A 356 -26.52 -11.02 -36.15
N ALA A 357 -26.94 -10.72 -34.94
CA ALA A 357 -27.05 -11.64 -33.83
C ALA A 357 -28.50 -12.04 -33.61
N ASN A 358 -28.77 -13.27 -33.19
CA ASN A 358 -30.12 -13.67 -32.80
C ASN A 358 -30.46 -13.14 -31.41
N LYS A 359 -29.51 -13.26 -30.46
CA LYS A 359 -29.68 -12.77 -29.09
C LYS A 359 -28.52 -11.88 -28.67
N THR A 360 -28.88 -10.69 -28.21
CA THR A 360 -27.89 -9.69 -27.75
C THR A 360 -28.20 -9.27 -26.31
N VAL A 361 -27.18 -9.21 -25.46
CA VAL A 361 -27.23 -8.60 -24.12
C VAL A 361 -26.39 -7.35 -24.11
N TRP A 362 -26.98 -6.23 -23.75
CA TRP A 362 -26.29 -4.94 -23.65
C TRP A 362 -26.22 -4.53 -22.20
N MET A 363 -25.01 -4.64 -21.62
CA MET A 363 -24.69 -4.22 -20.26
C MET A 363 -24.50 -2.71 -20.16
N GLY A 364 -24.94 -2.13 -19.05
CA GLY A 364 -24.69 -0.72 -18.76
C GLY A 364 -25.49 0.22 -19.63
N VAL A 365 -26.76 -0.10 -19.95
CA VAL A 365 -27.68 0.82 -20.59
C VAL A 365 -28.25 1.79 -19.55
N ASP A 366 -27.34 2.40 -18.83
CA ASP A 366 -27.54 3.48 -17.87
C ASP A 366 -26.79 4.72 -18.38
N GLY A 367 -27.16 5.89 -17.92
CA GLY A 367 -26.60 7.13 -18.41
C GLY A 367 -25.16 7.34 -17.96
N ASP A 368 -24.21 7.03 -18.80
CA ASP A 368 -22.93 7.71 -18.72
C ASP A 368 -23.06 9.06 -19.42
N ALA A 369 -23.16 10.12 -18.64
CA ALA A 369 -23.25 11.49 -19.15
C ALA A 369 -21.97 11.94 -19.88
N ASN A 370 -20.95 11.11 -19.89
CA ASN A 370 -19.62 11.42 -20.41
C ASN A 370 -19.29 10.81 -21.77
N GLN A 371 -20.26 10.42 -22.57
CA GLN A 371 -20.03 10.37 -24.03
C GLN A 371 -19.87 11.81 -24.53
N GLY A 372 -18.75 12.41 -24.11
CA GLY A 372 -18.48 13.81 -24.34
C GLY A 372 -18.32 14.12 -25.80
N GLN A 373 -18.97 15.17 -26.23
CA GLN A 373 -18.64 15.85 -27.47
C GLN A 373 -17.16 16.18 -27.49
N GLU A 374 -16.47 15.87 -28.60
CA GLU A 374 -15.09 16.28 -28.76
C GLU A 374 -14.96 17.80 -28.56
N CYS A 375 -14.03 18.22 -27.74
CA CYS A 375 -13.83 19.63 -27.41
C CYS A 375 -15.06 20.32 -26.76
N ALA A 376 -15.79 19.62 -25.88
CA ALA A 376 -16.93 20.18 -25.13
C ALA A 376 -16.59 21.43 -24.29
N PHE A 377 -15.31 21.64 -24.00
CA PHE A 377 -14.78 22.83 -23.28
C PHE A 377 -14.70 24.10 -24.16
N LEU A 378 -14.83 23.98 -25.49
CA LEU A 378 -14.82 25.12 -26.40
C LEU A 378 -16.22 25.63 -26.67
N TYR A 379 -16.38 26.96 -26.67
CA TYR A 379 -17.64 27.57 -27.12
C TYR A 379 -17.82 27.39 -28.64
N PRO A 380 -19.09 27.36 -29.16
CA PRO A 380 -19.34 27.27 -30.60
C PRO A 380 -18.62 28.33 -31.45
N SER A 381 -18.49 29.55 -30.94
CA SER A 381 -17.75 30.63 -31.60
C SER A 381 -16.25 30.35 -31.69
N GLU A 382 -15.65 29.70 -30.67
CA GLU A 382 -14.23 29.33 -30.67
C GLU A 382 -13.98 28.18 -31.65
N LYS A 383 -14.86 27.16 -31.65
CA LYS A 383 -14.80 26.07 -32.62
C LYS A 383 -14.87 26.62 -34.06
N ALA A 384 -15.81 27.55 -34.34
CA ALA A 384 -15.94 28.17 -35.63
C ALA A 384 -14.68 28.93 -36.09
N GLU A 385 -14.03 29.65 -35.19
CA GLU A 385 -12.79 30.36 -35.51
C GLU A 385 -11.62 29.38 -35.74
N LEU A 386 -11.50 28.30 -34.93
CA LEU A 386 -10.48 27.25 -35.13
C LEU A 386 -10.66 26.52 -36.46
N VAL A 387 -11.89 26.27 -36.89
CA VAL A 387 -12.21 25.70 -38.19
C VAL A 387 -11.81 26.67 -39.32
N LYS A 388 -12.14 27.96 -39.20
CA LYS A 388 -11.78 29.00 -40.17
C LYS A 388 -10.26 29.15 -40.29
N GLN A 389 -9.52 28.99 -39.17
CA GLN A 389 -8.07 29.03 -39.17
C GLN A 389 -7.40 27.69 -39.54
N LYS A 390 -8.18 26.68 -39.90
CA LYS A 390 -7.71 25.32 -40.24
C LYS A 390 -6.97 24.57 -39.13
N TYR A 391 -7.17 24.97 -37.89
CA TYR A 391 -6.66 24.23 -36.72
C TYR A 391 -7.62 23.11 -36.29
N MET A 392 -8.88 23.14 -36.76
CA MET A 392 -9.90 22.16 -36.51
C MET A 392 -10.60 21.81 -37.83
N HIS A 393 -10.91 20.52 -38.02
CA HIS A 393 -11.65 20.10 -39.19
C HIS A 393 -13.14 20.46 -39.01
N PRO A 394 -13.84 20.90 -40.06
CA PRO A 394 -15.28 21.20 -40.02
C PRO A 394 -16.14 19.93 -39.99
N TRP A 395 -15.89 19.05 -38.99
CA TRP A 395 -16.78 17.95 -38.74
C TRP A 395 -17.96 18.50 -37.96
N ALA A 396 -19.12 18.59 -38.67
CA ALA A 396 -20.28 19.27 -38.13
C ALA A 396 -20.73 18.58 -36.83
N GLU A 397 -21.09 19.36 -35.82
CA GLU A 397 -21.67 18.89 -34.57
C GLU A 397 -22.88 17.97 -34.80
N ASP A 398 -23.65 18.21 -35.88
CA ASP A 398 -24.72 17.33 -36.33
C ASP A 398 -24.23 15.95 -36.78
N ALA A 399 -23.07 15.85 -37.42
CA ALA A 399 -22.50 14.56 -37.84
C ALA A 399 -22.06 13.72 -36.64
N GLU A 400 -21.48 14.35 -35.60
CA GLU A 400 -21.11 13.69 -34.35
C GLU A 400 -22.36 13.15 -33.63
N ASN A 401 -23.37 13.98 -33.46
CA ASN A 401 -24.65 13.58 -32.87
C ASN A 401 -25.34 12.44 -33.64
N ASN A 402 -25.34 12.52 -34.96
CA ASN A 402 -25.89 11.45 -35.81
C ASN A 402 -25.08 10.16 -35.73
N TYR A 403 -23.76 10.25 -35.60
CA TYR A 403 -22.91 9.08 -35.36
C TYR A 403 -23.26 8.40 -34.02
N HIS A 404 -23.33 9.15 -32.92
CA HIS A 404 -23.71 8.61 -31.61
C HIS A 404 -25.12 8.04 -31.61
N GLU A 405 -26.08 8.69 -32.31
CA GLU A 405 -27.43 8.14 -32.47
C GLU A 405 -27.41 6.81 -33.25
N GLN A 406 -26.67 6.69 -34.34
CA GLN A 406 -26.50 5.44 -35.06
C GLN A 406 -25.84 4.34 -34.25
N VAL A 407 -24.80 4.66 -33.53
CA VAL A 407 -24.11 3.70 -32.63
C VAL A 407 -25.08 3.19 -31.56
N MET A 408 -25.83 4.07 -30.92
CA MET A 408 -26.84 3.72 -29.91
C MET A 408 -27.94 2.81 -30.47
N MET A 409 -28.28 2.99 -31.76
CA MET A 409 -29.32 2.23 -32.46
C MET A 409 -28.82 0.90 -33.06
N THR A 410 -27.47 0.66 -33.06
CA THR A 410 -26.91 -0.54 -33.69
C THR A 410 -27.42 -1.84 -33.06
N PRO A 411 -27.54 -2.00 -31.72
CA PRO A 411 -28.06 -3.22 -31.11
C PRO A 411 -29.48 -3.54 -31.54
N LEU A 412 -30.35 -2.50 -31.67
CA LEU A 412 -31.70 -2.67 -32.17
C LEU A 412 -31.73 -3.11 -33.67
N ARG A 413 -30.80 -2.58 -34.45
CA ARG A 413 -30.69 -2.88 -35.90
C ARG A 413 -30.09 -4.25 -36.19
N MET A 414 -29.16 -4.69 -35.33
CA MET A 414 -28.32 -5.88 -35.52
C MET A 414 -28.84 -7.12 -34.79
N THR A 415 -29.91 -7.03 -34.01
CA THR A 415 -30.50 -8.16 -33.29
C THR A 415 -31.78 -8.63 -33.99
N SER A 416 -31.89 -9.92 -34.33
CA SER A 416 -33.03 -10.51 -35.00
C SER A 416 -34.08 -11.09 -34.05
N GLY A 417 -33.67 -11.78 -32.99
CA GLY A 417 -34.53 -12.48 -32.05
C GLY A 417 -34.79 -11.71 -30.76
N GLN A 418 -33.82 -11.65 -29.83
CA GLN A 418 -34.04 -11.06 -28.52
C GLN A 418 -32.93 -10.05 -28.15
N LEU A 419 -33.36 -8.86 -27.72
CA LEU A 419 -32.47 -7.83 -27.16
C LEU A 419 -32.78 -7.61 -25.69
N ILE A 420 -31.80 -7.81 -24.85
CA ILE A 420 -31.88 -7.57 -23.39
C ILE A 420 -31.04 -6.33 -23.05
N LEU A 421 -31.70 -5.31 -22.54
CA LEU A 421 -31.08 -4.05 -22.08
C LEU A 421 -30.87 -4.14 -20.56
N VAL A 422 -29.63 -4.20 -20.13
CA VAL A 422 -29.29 -4.29 -18.70
C VAL A 422 -29.00 -2.91 -18.11
N VAL A 423 -29.83 -2.49 -17.17
CA VAL A 423 -29.78 -1.20 -16.48
C VAL A 423 -29.36 -1.42 -15.04
N ARG A 424 -28.37 -0.68 -14.59
CA ARG A 424 -27.92 -0.64 -13.20
C ARG A 424 -28.50 0.61 -12.53
N GLU A 425 -29.16 0.45 -11.39
CA GLU A 425 -29.78 1.59 -10.68
C GLU A 425 -28.74 2.42 -9.91
N ARG A 426 -27.61 1.80 -9.54
CA ARG A 426 -26.48 2.47 -8.86
C ARG A 426 -25.14 2.05 -9.44
N MET A 427 -24.20 2.98 -9.44
CA MET A 427 -22.80 2.75 -9.80
C MET A 427 -21.89 3.51 -8.84
N GLY A 428 -20.94 2.82 -8.22
CA GLY A 428 -20.09 3.44 -7.21
C GLY A 428 -20.83 3.97 -5.97
N GLY A 429 -22.03 3.46 -5.66
CA GLY A 429 -22.88 3.91 -4.56
C GLY A 429 -23.86 5.04 -4.93
N GLU A 430 -23.65 5.71 -6.06
CA GLU A 430 -24.52 6.79 -6.57
C GLU A 430 -25.57 6.28 -7.52
N GLN A 431 -26.71 6.98 -7.58
CA GLN A 431 -27.79 6.64 -8.52
C GLN A 431 -27.36 7.00 -9.95
N THR A 432 -27.54 6.07 -10.89
CA THR A 432 -27.24 6.27 -12.30
C THR A 432 -28.28 7.13 -13.00
N LEU A 433 -27.84 7.85 -14.03
CA LEU A 433 -28.74 8.55 -14.92
C LEU A 433 -29.39 7.56 -15.91
N LYS A 434 -30.54 7.93 -16.49
CA LYS A 434 -31.18 7.11 -17.51
C LYS A 434 -30.48 7.30 -18.86
N HIS A 435 -30.12 6.20 -19.50
CA HIS A 435 -29.60 6.22 -20.87
C HIS A 435 -30.61 6.82 -21.86
N PRO A 436 -30.22 7.62 -22.86
CA PRO A 436 -31.13 8.25 -23.83
C PRO A 436 -32.06 7.26 -24.54
N LEU A 437 -31.58 6.04 -24.83
CA LEU A 437 -32.43 4.99 -25.42
C LEU A 437 -33.58 4.60 -24.47
N ILE A 438 -33.28 4.40 -23.19
CA ILE A 438 -34.33 4.05 -22.19
C ILE A 438 -35.35 5.17 -22.05
N VAL A 439 -34.91 6.44 -21.98
CA VAL A 439 -35.80 7.60 -21.94
C VAL A 439 -36.72 7.62 -23.18
N ARG A 440 -36.19 7.34 -24.36
CA ARG A 440 -36.95 7.31 -25.63
C ARG A 440 -37.96 6.16 -25.65
N LEU A 441 -37.58 4.97 -25.15
CA LEU A 441 -38.48 3.82 -25.02
C LEU A 441 -39.63 4.12 -24.03
N GLU A 442 -39.33 4.70 -22.86
CA GLU A 442 -40.35 5.11 -21.88
C GLU A 442 -41.34 6.15 -22.43
N GLN A 443 -40.88 7.05 -23.31
CA GLN A 443 -41.74 8.07 -23.92
C GLN A 443 -42.64 7.53 -25.04
N GLN A 444 -42.22 6.49 -25.77
CA GLN A 444 -42.85 6.01 -26.96
C GLN A 444 -43.59 4.67 -26.80
N ILE A 445 -43.36 3.94 -25.70
CA ILE A 445 -44.05 2.67 -25.44
C ILE A 445 -44.95 2.86 -24.21
N GLU A 446 -46.27 2.66 -24.42
CA GLU A 446 -47.29 2.89 -23.39
C GLU A 446 -47.18 1.89 -22.22
N ASN A 447 -46.83 0.65 -22.53
CA ASN A 447 -46.75 -0.44 -21.56
C ASN A 447 -45.35 -0.95 -21.38
N ILE A 448 -44.35 -0.06 -21.33
CA ILE A 448 -42.93 -0.42 -21.18
C ILE A 448 -42.62 -1.19 -19.90
N GLU A 449 -43.35 -0.91 -18.81
CA GLU A 449 -43.16 -1.56 -17.52
C GLU A 449 -43.49 -3.08 -17.56
N ASP A 450 -44.33 -3.54 -18.54
CA ASP A 450 -44.59 -4.96 -18.74
C ASP A 450 -43.32 -5.75 -19.19
N PHE A 451 -42.31 -5.05 -19.70
CA PHE A 451 -41.05 -5.60 -20.22
C PHE A 451 -39.87 -5.35 -19.31
N VAL A 452 -40.14 -4.75 -18.13
CA VAL A 452 -39.11 -4.56 -17.09
C VAL A 452 -39.06 -5.82 -16.21
N VAL A 453 -37.90 -6.48 -16.22
CA VAL A 453 -37.61 -7.64 -15.39
C VAL A 453 -36.61 -7.23 -14.32
N ARG A 454 -36.80 -7.74 -13.10
CA ARG A 454 -35.83 -7.58 -11.99
C ARG A 454 -35.29 -8.97 -11.62
N PRO A 455 -34.29 -9.46 -12.37
CA PRO A 455 -33.74 -10.78 -12.09
C PRO A 455 -33.04 -10.79 -10.74
N SER A 456 -33.18 -11.90 -10.02
CA SER A 456 -32.42 -12.13 -8.79
C SER A 456 -31.98 -13.60 -8.73
N ILE A 457 -30.83 -13.84 -8.15
CA ILE A 457 -30.41 -15.19 -7.80
C ILE A 457 -31.23 -15.60 -6.59
N GLY A 458 -31.99 -16.72 -6.69
CA GLY A 458 -32.75 -17.27 -5.56
C GLY A 458 -31.81 -17.60 -4.39
N VAL A 459 -32.31 -17.47 -3.16
CA VAL A 459 -31.52 -17.82 -1.96
C VAL A 459 -31.15 -19.31 -2.00
N GLU A 460 -32.01 -20.14 -2.62
CA GLU A 460 -31.80 -21.59 -2.79
C GLU A 460 -30.69 -21.93 -3.80
N ASP A 461 -30.39 -21.02 -4.72
CA ASP A 461 -29.36 -21.18 -5.76
C ASP A 461 -27.99 -20.67 -5.30
N ARG A 462 -27.92 -19.95 -4.19
CA ARG A 462 -26.64 -19.52 -3.63
C ARG A 462 -25.98 -20.72 -2.95
N HIS A 463 -24.75 -21.03 -3.33
CA HIS A 463 -23.94 -21.93 -2.53
C HIS A 463 -23.98 -21.43 -1.08
N GLU A 464 -24.47 -22.25 -0.16
CA GLU A 464 -24.33 -21.99 1.26
C GLU A 464 -22.84 -21.76 1.52
N VAL A 465 -22.49 -20.52 1.75
CA VAL A 465 -21.25 -20.23 2.44
C VAL A 465 -21.44 -20.88 3.79
N LYS A 466 -20.82 -22.04 4.01
CA LYS A 466 -20.73 -22.62 5.33
C LYS A 466 -20.12 -21.54 6.20
N THR A 467 -20.97 -20.84 6.94
CA THR A 467 -20.50 -20.03 8.04
C THR A 467 -19.80 -21.03 8.95
N VAL A 468 -18.49 -20.96 9.00
CA VAL A 468 -17.74 -21.60 10.04
C VAL A 468 -18.29 -20.96 11.30
N GLU A 469 -19.13 -21.68 12.05
CA GLU A 469 -19.45 -21.26 13.39
C GLU A 469 -18.08 -21.09 14.10
N ASN A 470 -17.75 -19.84 14.41
CA ASN A 470 -16.57 -19.56 15.21
C ASN A 470 -16.82 -20.24 16.55
N GLY A 471 -16.23 -21.43 16.72
CA GLY A 471 -16.26 -22.13 17.99
C GLY A 471 -15.73 -21.19 19.07
N ASP A 472 -16.24 -21.31 20.27
CA ASP A 472 -15.71 -20.59 21.41
C ASP A 472 -14.19 -20.84 21.50
N LEU A 473 -13.40 -19.77 21.37
CA LEU A 473 -11.96 -19.89 21.54
C LEU A 473 -11.67 -20.40 22.95
N ALA A 474 -10.89 -21.47 23.02
CA ALA A 474 -10.50 -22.04 24.29
C ALA A 474 -9.65 -21.04 25.10
N ALA A 475 -9.85 -20.98 26.40
CA ALA A 475 -9.03 -20.17 27.30
C ALA A 475 -7.55 -20.61 27.28
N GLU A 476 -7.33 -21.87 26.92
CA GLU A 476 -6.02 -22.50 26.80
C GLU A 476 -5.92 -23.22 25.45
N LEU A 477 -4.76 -23.09 24.81
CA LEU A 477 -4.40 -23.85 23.62
C LEU A 477 -3.43 -24.97 24.00
N HIS A 478 -3.72 -26.18 23.49
CA HIS A 478 -2.85 -27.34 23.62
C HIS A 478 -2.10 -27.55 22.30
N PHE A 479 -0.80 -27.78 22.38
CA PHE A 479 0.04 -28.00 21.20
C PHE A 479 1.06 -29.14 21.41
N ASP A 480 1.34 -29.82 20.31
CA ASP A 480 2.30 -30.92 20.25
C ASP A 480 3.74 -30.39 20.03
N ASN A 481 4.73 -31.28 20.19
CA ASN A 481 6.16 -30.98 19.96
C ASN A 481 6.74 -29.87 20.86
N TYR A 482 6.17 -29.64 22.02
CA TYR A 482 6.65 -28.67 23.01
C TYR A 482 8.09 -28.93 23.49
N ASP A 483 8.56 -30.18 23.40
CA ASP A 483 9.92 -30.61 23.67
C ASP A 483 10.96 -30.06 22.68
N LYS A 484 10.51 -29.64 21.49
CA LYS A 484 11.35 -29.03 20.41
C LYS A 484 11.49 -27.52 20.52
N ILE A 485 10.76 -26.87 21.44
CA ILE A 485 10.82 -25.43 21.61
C ILE A 485 12.21 -25.02 22.11
N GLN A 486 12.84 -24.11 21.35
CA GLN A 486 14.10 -23.51 21.74
C GLN A 486 13.84 -22.22 22.53
N TRP A 487 14.34 -22.16 23.74
CA TRP A 487 14.24 -20.98 24.58
C TRP A 487 15.35 -19.98 24.23
N PRO A 488 15.05 -18.67 24.16
CA PRO A 488 16.06 -17.66 23.82
C PRO A 488 17.21 -17.66 24.83
N GLU A 489 18.44 -17.44 24.35
CA GLU A 489 19.62 -17.37 25.22
C GLU A 489 19.59 -16.14 26.12
N HIS A 490 19.11 -15.02 25.58
CA HIS A 490 18.99 -13.74 26.27
C HIS A 490 17.51 -13.39 26.49
N LEU A 491 17.25 -12.73 27.62
CA LEU A 491 15.92 -12.25 28.00
C LEU A 491 15.98 -10.73 28.21
N SER A 492 14.89 -10.04 27.90
CA SER A 492 14.77 -8.60 28.17
C SER A 492 13.67 -8.32 29.20
N PRO A 493 13.70 -7.17 29.87
CA PRO A 493 12.60 -6.74 30.74
C PRO A 493 11.24 -6.75 30.04
N THR A 494 11.21 -6.36 28.76
CA THR A 494 9.99 -6.38 27.95
C THR A 494 9.53 -7.82 27.67
N SER A 495 10.45 -8.73 27.27
CA SER A 495 10.08 -10.11 26.96
C SER A 495 9.58 -10.87 28.18
N ILE A 496 10.15 -10.63 29.36
CA ILE A 496 9.64 -11.19 30.62
C ILE A 496 8.26 -10.61 30.97
N GLY A 497 8.05 -9.31 30.76
CA GLY A 497 6.73 -8.70 30.93
C GLY A 497 5.69 -9.36 30.04
N THR A 498 6.03 -9.58 28.76
CA THR A 498 5.16 -10.28 27.81
C THR A 498 4.89 -11.74 28.24
N LEU A 499 5.90 -12.49 28.67
CA LEU A 499 5.73 -13.86 29.17
C LEU A 499 4.72 -13.93 30.32
N VAL A 500 4.77 -12.98 31.25
CA VAL A 500 3.96 -12.99 32.46
C VAL A 500 2.53 -12.50 32.20
N GLU A 501 2.39 -11.42 31.42
CA GLU A 501 1.10 -10.77 31.17
C GLU A 501 0.37 -11.34 29.93
N HIS A 502 1.12 -11.82 28.93
CA HIS A 502 0.61 -12.26 27.61
C HIS A 502 1.40 -13.48 27.10
N PRO A 503 1.26 -14.64 27.75
CA PRO A 503 2.07 -15.83 27.45
C PRO A 503 1.93 -16.34 26.02
N PHE A 504 0.76 -16.17 25.42
CA PHE A 504 0.52 -16.55 24.03
C PHE A 504 1.33 -15.68 23.05
N ASP A 505 1.32 -14.35 23.24
CA ASP A 505 2.12 -13.44 22.42
C ASP A 505 3.62 -13.73 22.60
N TYR A 506 4.05 -14.01 23.83
CA TYR A 506 5.44 -14.43 24.09
C TYR A 506 5.82 -15.69 23.32
N MET A 507 4.95 -16.70 23.33
CA MET A 507 5.17 -17.95 22.58
C MET A 507 5.33 -17.66 21.09
N MET A 508 4.42 -16.88 20.52
CA MET A 508 4.45 -16.56 19.10
C MET A 508 5.70 -15.76 18.70
N GLU A 509 6.03 -14.71 19.45
CA GLU A 509 7.12 -13.79 19.10
C GLU A 509 8.52 -14.32 19.48
N ASN A 510 8.67 -14.93 20.66
CA ASN A 510 9.97 -15.22 21.22
C ASN A 510 10.39 -16.68 21.13
N LEU A 511 9.42 -17.61 21.00
CA LEU A 511 9.71 -19.04 20.91
C LEU A 511 9.52 -19.58 19.50
N LEU A 512 8.50 -19.11 18.79
CA LEU A 512 8.21 -19.53 17.41
C LEU A 512 8.73 -18.57 16.36
N GLU A 513 9.24 -17.41 16.79
CA GLU A 513 9.76 -16.32 15.94
C GLU A 513 8.78 -15.89 14.83
N ILE A 514 7.46 -16.03 15.09
CA ILE A 514 6.41 -15.60 14.18
C ILE A 514 6.30 -14.08 14.31
N THR A 515 6.78 -13.40 13.30
CA THR A 515 6.72 -11.93 13.24
C THR A 515 5.66 -11.48 12.26
N ASN A 516 5.04 -10.34 12.54
CA ASN A 516 4.14 -9.69 11.59
C ASN A 516 4.95 -9.24 10.36
N ASP A 517 4.41 -9.46 9.15
CA ASP A 517 5.00 -9.00 7.88
C ASP A 517 4.86 -7.47 7.72
N GLY A 518 5.40 -6.74 8.67
CA GLY A 518 5.40 -5.26 8.70
C GLY A 518 6.66 -4.60 8.16
N LYS A 519 7.57 -5.38 7.56
CA LYS A 519 8.90 -4.90 7.12
C LYS A 519 8.88 -3.80 6.06
N ALA A 520 7.78 -3.62 5.36
CA ALA A 520 7.62 -2.59 4.34
C ALA A 520 6.87 -1.34 4.83
N LYS A 521 6.55 -1.24 6.13
CA LYS A 521 5.76 -0.13 6.67
C LYS A 521 6.52 0.61 7.76
N MET A 522 6.67 1.92 7.58
CA MET A 522 7.22 2.80 8.61
C MET A 522 6.35 2.79 9.88
N ALA A 523 6.99 2.97 11.03
CA ALA A 523 6.30 3.17 12.30
C ALA A 523 5.33 4.36 12.21
N ASP A 524 4.22 4.27 12.94
CA ASP A 524 3.26 5.37 13.01
C ASP A 524 3.88 6.64 13.65
N ALA A 525 3.21 7.76 13.46
CA ALA A 525 3.70 9.05 13.97
C ALA A 525 3.85 9.05 15.50
N ARG A 526 3.11 8.24 16.25
CA ARG A 526 3.20 8.16 17.71
C ARG A 526 4.47 7.45 18.16
N THR A 527 4.74 6.28 17.60
CA THR A 527 5.96 5.50 17.84
C THR A 527 7.19 6.29 17.38
N THR A 528 7.11 6.92 16.21
CA THR A 528 8.17 7.77 15.66
C THR A 528 8.53 8.93 16.59
N LYS A 529 7.53 9.63 17.19
CA LYS A 529 7.79 10.69 18.18
C LYS A 529 8.56 10.18 19.40
N GLY A 530 8.23 8.99 19.88
CA GLY A 530 8.97 8.35 20.97
C GLY A 530 10.44 8.14 20.60
N ASN A 531 10.71 7.50 19.47
CA ASN A 531 12.06 7.20 19.00
C ASN A 531 12.91 8.47 18.79
N VAL A 532 12.34 9.53 18.23
CA VAL A 532 12.99 10.84 18.06
C VAL A 532 13.29 11.47 19.43
N ALA A 533 12.32 11.47 20.36
CA ALA A 533 12.51 12.06 21.67
C ALA A 533 13.64 11.36 22.46
N HIS A 534 13.67 10.03 22.49
CA HIS A 534 14.76 9.26 23.10
C HIS A 534 16.13 9.61 22.50
N ALA A 535 16.24 9.65 21.16
CA ALA A 535 17.49 9.94 20.50
C ALA A 535 17.96 11.39 20.71
N VAL A 536 17.04 12.37 20.79
CA VAL A 536 17.38 13.76 21.12
C VAL A 536 17.88 13.86 22.55
N ILE A 537 17.20 13.19 23.50
CA ILE A 537 17.65 13.12 24.90
C ILE A 537 19.05 12.49 24.99
N GLU A 538 19.28 11.38 24.34
CA GLU A 538 20.60 10.73 24.30
C GLU A 538 21.70 11.70 23.84
N LYS A 539 21.50 12.38 22.72
CA LYS A 539 22.50 13.30 22.14
C LYS A 539 22.79 14.52 23.02
N LEU A 540 21.78 15.02 23.76
CA LEU A 540 21.93 16.22 24.60
C LEU A 540 22.33 15.93 26.03
N PHE A 541 21.89 14.80 26.60
CA PHE A 541 22.06 14.51 28.04
C PHE A 541 23.23 13.55 28.34
N ALA A 542 23.57 12.63 27.45
CA ALA A 542 24.60 11.63 27.69
C ALA A 542 25.98 12.26 27.98
N PRO A 543 26.82 11.60 28.80
CA PRO A 543 28.20 12.00 28.97
C PRO A 543 29.00 12.00 27.66
N ARG A 544 29.84 13.01 27.46
CA ARG A 544 30.72 13.14 26.28
C ARG A 544 32.19 13.10 26.70
N GLU A 545 33.08 12.80 25.76
CA GLU A 545 34.54 12.91 25.92
C GLU A 545 35.13 12.13 27.09
N LYS A 546 34.72 10.87 27.29
CA LYS A 546 35.17 10.01 28.36
C LYS A 546 34.84 10.52 29.79
N LYS A 547 33.98 11.53 29.92
CA LYS A 547 33.45 11.94 31.22
C LYS A 547 32.58 10.86 31.82
N ARG A 548 32.68 10.69 33.13
CA ARG A 548 31.84 9.73 33.86
C ARG A 548 30.37 10.13 33.91
N TYR A 549 30.10 11.45 33.92
CA TYR A 549 28.73 11.97 33.98
C TYR A 549 28.60 13.34 33.28
N SER A 550 27.37 13.71 32.93
CA SER A 550 26.98 15.05 32.54
C SER A 550 26.28 15.76 33.69
N THR A 551 26.67 17.00 33.95
CA THR A 551 26.01 17.85 34.97
C THR A 551 24.82 18.59 34.37
N PRO A 552 23.81 18.98 35.18
CA PRO A 552 22.69 19.77 34.69
C PRO A 552 23.09 21.09 33.98
N LYS A 553 24.18 21.72 34.42
CA LYS A 553 24.71 22.95 33.81
C LYS A 553 25.25 22.71 32.38
N GLU A 554 25.95 21.61 32.17
CA GLU A 554 26.45 21.23 30.84
C GLU A 554 25.31 20.91 29.88
N ILE A 555 24.30 20.17 30.39
CA ILE A 555 23.10 19.82 29.63
C ILE A 555 22.33 21.09 29.22
N GLU A 556 22.16 22.05 30.13
CA GLU A 556 21.54 23.34 29.86
C GLU A 556 22.21 24.09 28.71
N THR A 557 23.56 24.14 28.75
CA THR A 557 24.35 24.79 27.69
C THR A 557 24.12 24.08 26.33
N ARG A 558 24.05 22.74 26.31
CA ARG A 558 23.79 21.98 25.07
C ARG A 558 22.38 22.21 24.54
N ILE A 559 21.36 22.23 25.42
CA ILE A 559 19.99 22.52 25.03
C ILE A 559 19.89 23.92 24.38
N GLN A 560 20.58 24.89 24.95
CA GLN A 560 20.57 26.28 24.45
C GLN A 560 21.26 26.41 23.08
N ASN A 561 22.37 25.75 22.89
CA ASN A 561 23.25 25.98 21.74
C ASN A 561 23.13 24.95 20.62
N GLU A 562 22.75 23.71 20.91
CA GLU A 562 22.83 22.60 19.96
C GLU A 562 21.48 21.96 19.63
N TYR A 563 20.40 22.32 20.35
CA TYR A 563 19.10 21.64 20.20
C TYR A 563 18.60 21.59 18.76
N GLU A 564 18.58 22.70 18.04
CA GLU A 564 18.04 22.77 16.67
C GLU A 564 18.80 21.86 15.70
N GLU A 565 20.14 21.87 15.80
CA GLU A 565 20.97 21.02 14.95
C GLU A 565 20.79 19.54 15.28
N VAL A 566 20.78 19.18 16.57
CA VAL A 566 20.57 17.82 17.04
C VAL A 566 19.20 17.32 16.63
N TYR A 567 18.14 18.15 16.84
CA TYR A 567 16.77 17.81 16.48
C TYR A 567 16.62 17.48 14.99
N LEU A 568 17.15 18.34 14.12
CA LEU A 568 17.06 18.15 12.66
C LEU A 568 17.82 16.88 12.21
N LYS A 569 19.02 16.63 12.75
CA LYS A 569 19.77 15.41 12.42
C LYS A 569 19.07 14.15 12.88
N VAL A 570 18.51 14.15 14.10
CA VAL A 570 17.75 13.01 14.63
C VAL A 570 16.45 12.81 13.84
N LEU A 571 15.78 13.89 13.46
CA LEU A 571 14.55 13.82 12.68
C LEU A 571 14.78 13.15 11.31
N GLU A 572 15.90 13.46 10.64
CA GLU A 572 16.28 12.82 9.37
C GLU A 572 16.66 11.33 9.54
N ALA A 573 17.29 11.01 10.67
CA ALA A 573 17.80 9.67 10.93
C ALA A 573 16.72 8.71 11.44
N LYS A 574 15.78 9.19 12.27
CA LYS A 574 14.80 8.36 13.00
C LYS A 574 13.36 8.86 12.92
N GLY A 575 13.12 10.01 12.32
CA GLY A 575 11.83 10.67 12.27
C GLY A 575 11.37 11.08 10.87
N ALA A 576 11.85 10.41 9.83
CA ALA A 576 11.60 10.82 8.45
C ALA A 576 10.11 10.96 8.09
N VAL A 577 9.25 10.15 8.68
CA VAL A 577 7.78 10.24 8.49
C VAL A 577 7.22 11.57 9.01
N LEU A 578 7.78 12.14 10.07
CA LEU A 578 7.32 13.43 10.61
C LEU A 578 7.66 14.62 9.69
N GLN A 579 8.61 14.45 8.78
CA GLN A 579 9.00 15.48 7.81
C GLN A 579 8.08 15.55 6.59
N LEU A 580 7.17 14.58 6.41
CA LEU A 580 6.24 14.56 5.29
C LEU A 580 5.26 15.74 5.36
N ALA A 581 4.81 16.21 4.20
CA ALA A 581 4.00 17.41 4.09
C ALA A 581 2.72 17.37 4.94
N GLU A 582 2.06 16.21 4.97
CA GLU A 582 0.87 15.95 5.77
C GLU A 582 1.11 16.02 7.30
N ASN A 583 2.34 15.77 7.74
CA ASN A 583 2.73 15.75 9.15
C ASN A 583 3.33 17.07 9.65
N LYS A 584 3.49 18.07 8.80
CA LYS A 584 4.18 19.33 9.12
C LYS A 584 3.65 20.06 10.35
N LEU A 585 2.33 20.08 10.57
CA LEU A 585 1.74 20.66 11.76
C LEU A 585 2.02 19.80 13.00
N ALA A 586 1.90 18.48 12.86
CA ALA A 586 2.17 17.53 13.94
C ALA A 586 3.65 17.57 14.37
N GLU A 587 4.55 17.75 13.42
CA GLU A 587 6.00 17.91 13.67
C GLU A 587 6.30 19.21 14.45
N LYS A 588 5.72 20.33 14.05
CA LYS A 588 5.89 21.61 14.79
C LYS A 588 5.41 21.51 16.24
N LEU A 589 4.22 20.98 16.46
CA LEU A 589 3.67 20.80 17.80
C LEU A 589 4.53 19.83 18.63
N PHE A 590 5.03 18.78 18.00
CA PHE A 590 5.94 17.84 18.64
C PHE A 590 7.26 18.52 19.05
N ASN A 591 7.87 19.32 18.19
CA ASN A 591 9.10 20.05 18.47
C ASN A 591 8.96 20.98 19.70
N GLU A 592 7.85 21.78 19.74
CA GLU A 592 7.56 22.67 20.85
C GLU A 592 7.34 21.87 22.16
N GLN A 593 6.59 20.78 22.08
CA GLN A 593 6.33 19.92 23.23
C GLN A 593 7.59 19.24 23.75
N LEU A 594 8.45 18.73 22.84
CA LEU A 594 9.74 18.12 23.19
C LEU A 594 10.65 19.13 23.87
N ARG A 595 10.77 20.34 23.33
CA ARG A 595 11.57 21.41 23.95
C ARG A 595 11.13 21.73 25.37
N SER A 596 9.82 21.85 25.59
CA SER A 596 9.23 22.04 26.92
C SER A 596 9.55 20.87 27.86
N CYS A 597 9.44 19.65 27.34
CA CYS A 597 9.75 18.42 28.06
C CYS A 597 11.21 18.38 28.53
N LEU A 598 12.17 18.71 27.64
CA LEU A 598 13.60 18.71 27.97
C LEU A 598 13.94 19.74 29.06
N ASN A 599 13.32 20.92 29.05
CA ASN A 599 13.52 21.93 30.07
C ASN A 599 12.98 21.44 31.43
N THR A 600 11.80 20.81 31.44
CA THR A 600 11.25 20.24 32.70
C THR A 600 12.10 19.09 33.22
N LEU A 601 12.62 18.20 32.34
CA LEU A 601 13.55 17.17 32.76
C LEU A 601 14.81 17.75 33.40
N LEU A 602 15.37 18.80 32.78
CA LEU A 602 16.52 19.53 33.33
C LEU A 602 16.24 20.15 34.71
N GLU A 603 15.05 20.74 34.90
CA GLU A 603 14.63 21.26 36.23
C GLU A 603 14.59 20.14 37.28
N ILE A 604 14.00 18.98 36.94
CA ILE A 604 13.96 17.81 37.84
C ILE A 604 15.38 17.35 38.23
N LEU A 605 16.30 17.31 37.26
CA LEU A 605 17.68 16.97 37.53
C LEU A 605 18.37 17.96 38.49
N LYS A 606 18.12 19.27 38.31
CA LYS A 606 18.64 20.34 39.17
C LYS A 606 18.08 20.24 40.59
N GLU A 607 16.76 20.12 40.76
CA GLU A 607 16.10 20.10 42.07
C GLU A 607 16.45 18.86 42.91
N ASN A 608 16.78 17.76 42.24
CA ASN A 608 17.15 16.49 42.86
C ASN A 608 18.67 16.23 42.91
N GLU A 609 19.48 17.21 42.51
CA GLU A 609 20.94 17.09 42.47
C GLU A 609 21.45 15.85 41.72
N LEU A 610 20.79 15.49 40.60
CA LEU A 610 21.10 14.31 39.81
C LEU A 610 22.09 14.62 38.68
N LYS A 611 23.02 13.71 38.45
CA LYS A 611 23.96 13.74 37.32
C LYS A 611 23.65 12.58 36.38
N VAL A 612 23.67 12.81 35.06
CA VAL A 612 23.44 11.76 34.09
C VAL A 612 24.72 10.95 33.91
N THR A 613 24.65 9.65 34.15
CA THR A 613 25.76 8.69 33.97
C THR A 613 25.70 7.97 32.63
N GLY A 614 24.49 7.88 32.01
CA GLY A 614 24.29 7.27 30.69
C GLY A 614 22.88 7.49 30.16
N CYS A 615 22.74 7.45 28.85
CA CYS A 615 21.45 7.39 28.13
C CYS A 615 21.52 6.21 27.17
N GLU A 616 20.38 5.52 26.93
CA GLU A 616 20.30 4.32 26.09
C GLU A 616 21.43 3.31 26.43
N SER A 617 21.62 3.10 27.74
CA SER A 617 22.74 2.31 28.27
C SER A 617 22.43 0.82 28.18
N TYR A 618 23.17 0.10 27.35
CA TYR A 618 23.10 -1.37 27.32
C TYR A 618 23.63 -1.97 28.60
N VAL A 619 22.85 -2.82 29.23
CA VAL A 619 23.21 -3.54 30.44
C VAL A 619 22.95 -5.03 30.22
N GLU A 620 23.95 -5.84 30.61
CA GLU A 620 23.86 -7.30 30.59
C GLU A 620 24.20 -7.85 31.96
N CYS A 621 23.36 -8.73 32.45
CA CYS A 621 23.63 -9.41 33.71
C CYS A 621 23.04 -10.80 33.75
N GLN A 622 23.70 -11.73 34.43
CA GLN A 622 23.11 -13.02 34.72
C GLN A 622 22.12 -12.86 35.89
N MET A 623 20.89 -13.34 35.67
CA MET A 623 19.81 -13.21 36.63
C MET A 623 19.05 -14.53 36.77
N ASP A 624 18.92 -15.02 38.00
CA ASP A 624 18.11 -16.21 38.27
C ASP A 624 16.65 -15.81 38.51
N LEU A 625 15.85 -15.94 37.48
CA LEU A 625 14.38 -15.76 37.52
C LEU A 625 13.62 -17.10 37.58
N GLY A 626 14.33 -18.23 37.86
CA GLY A 626 13.73 -19.58 37.82
C GLY A 626 13.46 -20.10 36.42
N LEU A 627 14.00 -19.46 35.38
CA LEU A 627 13.85 -19.80 33.98
C LEU A 627 14.73 -21.00 33.59
N PRO A 628 14.41 -21.77 32.48
CA PRO A 628 15.28 -22.84 32.02
C PRO A 628 16.68 -22.31 31.79
N LYS A 629 17.67 -23.04 32.31
CA LYS A 629 19.08 -22.64 32.13
C LYS A 629 19.48 -22.72 30.65
N ALA A 630 20.31 -21.82 30.20
CA ALA A 630 20.92 -21.85 28.87
C ALA A 630 22.12 -22.81 28.87
N ILE A 631 22.44 -23.34 27.69
CA ILE A 631 23.69 -24.10 27.47
C ILE A 631 24.57 -23.20 26.58
N ASP A 632 25.76 -22.87 27.05
CA ASP A 632 26.72 -22.09 26.28
C ASP A 632 27.35 -22.91 25.12
N LYS A 633 28.14 -22.25 24.28
CA LYS A 633 28.82 -22.88 23.15
C LYS A 633 29.84 -23.97 23.55
N GLU A 634 30.26 -23.95 24.80
CA GLU A 634 31.22 -24.91 25.40
C GLU A 634 30.49 -26.04 26.12
N GLY A 635 29.15 -26.06 26.16
CA GLY A 635 28.35 -27.10 26.79
C GLY A 635 28.11 -26.88 28.29
N ASN A 636 28.49 -25.72 28.88
CA ASN A 636 28.28 -25.44 30.29
C ASN A 636 26.86 -24.92 30.52
N ILE A 637 26.27 -25.33 31.63
CA ILE A 637 24.94 -24.87 32.07
C ILE A 637 25.10 -23.54 32.79
N LYS A 638 24.48 -22.46 32.26
CA LYS A 638 24.45 -21.14 32.88
C LYS A 638 23.03 -20.61 33.08
N ASN A 639 22.83 -19.67 33.98
CA ASN A 639 21.60 -18.89 34.02
C ASN A 639 21.50 -18.03 32.74
N ARG A 640 20.28 -17.73 32.33
CA ARG A 640 20.09 -16.86 31.13
C ARG A 640 20.56 -15.45 31.45
N ASP A 641 21.16 -14.83 30.45
CA ASP A 641 21.57 -13.44 30.57
C ASP A 641 20.32 -12.55 30.40
N MET A 642 20.15 -11.61 31.31
CA MET A 642 19.19 -10.54 31.20
C MET A 642 19.87 -9.37 30.48
N VAL A 643 19.34 -8.98 29.35
CA VAL A 643 19.84 -7.87 28.52
C VAL A 643 18.78 -6.79 28.39
N GLY A 644 19.21 -5.54 28.47
CA GLY A 644 18.26 -4.41 28.30
C GLY A 644 18.99 -3.11 28.06
N THR A 645 18.28 -2.20 27.42
CA THR A 645 18.71 -0.82 27.26
C THR A 645 17.92 0.04 28.24
N ILE A 646 18.64 0.78 29.08
CA ILE A 646 18.04 1.67 30.09
C ILE A 646 18.06 3.08 29.50
N ASP A 647 16.88 3.73 29.42
CA ASP A 647 16.71 5.03 28.77
C ASP A 647 17.61 6.10 29.41
N MET A 648 17.62 6.19 30.75
CA MET A 648 18.54 7.09 31.46
C MET A 648 18.98 6.54 32.79
N THR A 649 20.30 6.47 33.00
CA THR A 649 20.94 6.17 34.26
C THR A 649 21.52 7.46 34.86
N LEU A 650 21.36 7.62 36.17
CA LEU A 650 21.70 8.80 36.91
C LEU A 650 22.44 8.41 38.19
N GLU A 651 23.13 9.37 38.77
CA GLU A 651 23.77 9.26 40.11
C GLU A 651 23.30 10.42 40.99
N ASP A 652 22.86 10.12 42.20
CA ASP A 652 22.50 11.14 43.19
C ASP A 652 23.75 11.69 43.90
N LYS A 653 23.54 12.65 44.78
CA LYS A 653 24.66 13.27 45.56
C LYS A 653 25.46 12.29 46.40
N ASP A 654 24.84 11.19 46.83
CA ASP A 654 25.47 10.17 47.69
C ASP A 654 26.09 9.04 46.86
N GLY A 655 26.03 9.14 45.54
CA GLY A 655 26.59 8.19 44.58
C GLY A 655 25.72 6.94 44.38
N HIS A 656 24.41 6.96 44.73
CA HIS A 656 23.52 5.87 44.45
C HIS A 656 22.95 5.99 43.03
N PRO A 657 22.82 4.87 42.28
CA PRO A 657 22.20 4.87 40.99
C PRO A 657 20.69 5.22 41.06
N VAL A 658 20.22 5.94 40.08
CA VAL A 658 18.80 6.29 39.86
C VAL A 658 18.47 5.98 38.41
N VAL A 659 17.27 5.51 38.13
CA VAL A 659 16.80 5.13 36.77
C VAL A 659 15.58 5.92 36.41
N PHE A 660 15.61 6.50 35.22
CA PHE A 660 14.41 7.05 34.55
C PHE A 660 14.14 6.26 33.28
N ASP A 661 12.90 5.83 33.13
CA ASP A 661 12.37 5.20 31.93
C ASP A 661 11.43 6.17 31.26
N PHE A 662 11.63 6.45 29.96
CA PHE A 662 10.92 7.46 29.20
C PHE A 662 9.76 6.86 28.44
N LYS A 663 8.61 7.55 28.45
CA LYS A 663 7.45 7.10 27.69
C LYS A 663 6.80 8.26 26.94
N TRP A 664 6.71 8.13 25.62
CA TRP A 664 5.93 9.06 24.79
C TRP A 664 4.49 8.54 24.65
N THR A 665 3.67 8.84 25.63
CA THR A 665 2.27 8.38 25.67
C THR A 665 1.34 9.48 26.22
N THR A 666 0.12 9.52 25.69
CA THR A 666 -0.97 10.36 26.22
C THR A 666 -1.81 9.61 27.26
N TRP A 667 -1.54 8.31 27.48
CA TRP A 667 -2.25 7.47 28.44
C TRP A 667 -1.42 7.31 29.73
N ALA A 668 -1.33 8.40 30.50
CA ALA A 668 -0.59 8.42 31.76
C ALA A 668 -1.18 7.49 32.82
N LYS A 669 -2.50 7.34 32.85
CA LYS A 669 -3.21 6.53 33.85
C LYS A 669 -2.67 5.09 33.92
N GLY A 670 -2.38 4.45 32.79
CA GLY A 670 -1.86 3.09 32.79
C GLY A 670 -0.51 2.92 33.50
N TYR A 671 0.37 3.93 33.45
CA TYR A 671 1.64 3.92 34.18
C TYR A 671 1.46 4.27 35.64
N GLN A 672 0.54 5.17 35.97
CA GLN A 672 0.16 5.47 37.34
C GLN A 672 -0.44 4.25 38.02
N ASP A 673 -1.34 3.53 37.36
CA ASP A 673 -1.95 2.30 37.87
C ASP A 673 -0.87 1.21 38.10
N LYS A 674 0.08 1.04 37.15
CA LYS A 674 1.21 0.11 37.32
C LYS A 674 2.06 0.40 38.58
N LEU A 675 2.29 1.66 38.89
CA LEU A 675 3.01 2.07 40.10
C LEU A 675 2.15 1.91 41.35
N SER A 676 0.88 2.34 41.31
CA SER A 676 -0.04 2.26 42.46
C SER A 676 -0.41 0.82 42.83
N GLU A 677 -0.44 -0.08 41.87
CA GLU A 677 -0.73 -1.50 42.06
C GLU A 677 0.54 -2.34 42.29
N ASN A 678 1.71 -1.72 42.36
CA ASN A 678 3.01 -2.40 42.48
C ASN A 678 3.26 -3.44 41.35
N ARG A 679 2.96 -3.06 40.10
CA ARG A 679 3.07 -3.93 38.92
C ARG A 679 4.07 -3.41 37.87
N SER A 680 5.00 -2.58 38.29
CA SER A 680 5.99 -1.96 37.40
C SER A 680 7.19 -2.90 37.15
N VAL A 681 6.96 -4.01 36.44
CA VAL A 681 7.96 -5.05 36.16
C VAL A 681 9.25 -4.48 35.57
N GLN A 682 9.12 -3.61 34.56
CA GLN A 682 10.27 -3.04 33.85
C GLN A 682 11.19 -2.25 34.77
N LEU A 683 10.65 -1.35 35.59
CA LEU A 683 11.46 -0.56 36.52
C LEU A 683 12.15 -1.43 37.57
N GLU A 684 11.45 -2.46 38.03
CA GLU A 684 12.02 -3.35 39.04
C GLU A 684 13.13 -4.23 38.47
N LEU A 685 13.00 -4.71 37.26
CA LEU A 685 14.08 -5.42 36.58
C LEU A 685 15.30 -4.53 36.35
N TYR A 686 15.11 -3.27 35.98
CA TYR A 686 16.21 -2.31 35.86
C TYR A 686 16.90 -2.06 37.22
N ARG A 687 16.12 -1.99 38.32
CA ARG A 687 16.65 -1.91 39.70
C ARG A 687 17.55 -3.11 40.01
N MET A 688 17.12 -4.30 39.62
CA MET A 688 17.88 -5.53 39.84
C MET A 688 19.14 -5.61 38.97
N MET A 689 19.06 -5.19 37.72
CA MET A 689 20.16 -5.23 36.75
C MET A 689 21.34 -4.33 37.21
N LEU A 690 21.04 -3.13 37.71
CA LEU A 690 22.03 -2.17 38.18
C LEU A 690 22.43 -2.34 39.66
N GLY A 691 21.56 -2.94 40.46
CA GLY A 691 21.71 -3.04 41.91
C GLY A 691 22.82 -3.98 42.43
N ARG A 692 23.63 -4.58 41.55
CA ARG A 692 24.68 -5.55 41.93
C ARG A 692 25.88 -4.91 42.65
N GLU A 693 26.27 -3.70 42.26
CA GLU A 693 27.40 -3.00 42.84
C GLU A 693 26.99 -2.01 43.92
N LYS A 694 25.85 -1.33 43.71
CA LYS A 694 25.27 -0.34 44.62
C LYS A 694 23.74 -0.41 44.55
N GLU A 695 23.11 -0.25 45.71
CA GLU A 695 21.65 -0.23 45.80
C GLU A 695 21.02 0.88 44.96
N VAL A 696 20.11 0.52 44.06
CA VAL A 696 19.32 1.48 43.29
C VAL A 696 18.10 1.90 44.12
N LYS A 697 18.15 3.08 44.69
CA LYS A 697 17.15 3.56 45.64
C LYS A 697 15.90 4.12 44.97
N ARG A 698 16.05 4.70 43.80
CA ARG A 698 14.95 5.41 43.11
C ARG A 698 14.86 5.02 41.66
N VAL A 699 13.63 4.72 41.22
CA VAL A 699 13.29 4.45 39.82
C VAL A 699 12.01 5.20 39.46
N ALA A 700 11.86 5.68 38.23
CA ALA A 700 10.72 6.47 37.84
C ALA A 700 10.37 6.31 36.34
N TYR A 701 9.09 6.48 36.04
CA TYR A 701 8.64 6.77 34.69
C TYR A 701 8.60 8.29 34.47
N PHE A 702 9.22 8.76 33.39
CA PHE A 702 9.05 10.11 32.91
C PHE A 702 8.16 10.15 31.69
N LEU A 703 6.93 10.64 31.86
CA LEU A 703 5.95 10.73 30.78
C LEU A 703 6.17 12.02 29.99
N MET A 704 6.79 11.89 28.84
CA MET A 704 7.32 13.02 28.09
C MET A 704 6.23 14.01 27.60
N PRO A 705 5.07 13.60 27.03
CA PRO A 705 4.04 14.55 26.59
C PRO A 705 3.47 15.42 27.71
N GLU A 706 3.42 14.91 28.94
CA GLU A 706 2.96 15.65 30.13
C GLU A 706 4.10 16.37 30.85
N ALA A 707 5.35 16.02 30.52
CA ALA A 707 6.55 16.46 31.21
C ALA A 707 6.49 16.20 32.73
N ARG A 708 6.06 15.00 33.13
CA ARG A 708 5.87 14.60 34.55
C ARG A 708 6.61 13.32 34.88
N LEU A 709 7.17 13.31 36.09
CA LEU A 709 7.85 12.16 36.68
C LEU A 709 6.91 11.45 37.65
N TYR A 710 6.77 10.15 37.50
CA TYR A 710 5.97 9.29 38.36
C TYR A 710 6.85 8.21 38.98
N SER A 711 6.82 8.06 40.31
CA SER A 711 7.65 7.11 41.05
C SER A 711 6.91 6.62 42.30
N GLN A 712 7.34 5.52 42.85
CA GLN A 712 6.94 5.09 44.20
C GLN A 712 7.82 5.79 45.29
N GLU A 713 8.98 6.27 44.90
CA GLU A 713 9.92 7.01 45.78
C GLU A 713 9.75 8.52 45.61
N GLU A 714 10.24 9.26 46.61
CA GLU A 714 10.11 10.71 46.64
C GLU A 714 11.14 11.39 45.70
N PHE A 715 10.66 12.30 44.87
CA PHE A 715 11.45 13.27 44.11
C PHE A 715 10.94 14.69 44.38
N LYS A 716 11.86 15.64 44.48
CA LYS A 716 11.53 17.06 44.67
C LYS A 716 11.08 17.66 43.36
N GLY A 717 10.12 18.61 43.45
CA GLY A 717 9.66 19.39 42.30
C GLY A 717 8.15 19.26 42.01
N ARG A 718 7.58 20.32 41.43
CA ARG A 718 6.14 20.39 41.14
C ARG A 718 5.68 19.36 40.09
N ASN A 719 6.60 18.92 39.26
CA ASN A 719 6.33 17.96 38.19
C ASN A 719 6.64 16.52 38.59
N CYS A 720 6.98 16.28 39.86
CA CYS A 720 7.26 14.96 40.42
C CYS A 720 6.03 14.49 41.23
N HIS A 721 5.57 13.27 40.93
CA HIS A 721 4.39 12.69 41.58
C HIS A 721 4.75 11.37 42.22
N GLN A 722 4.64 11.30 43.56
CA GLN A 722 4.82 10.06 44.30
C GLN A 722 3.50 9.28 44.34
N LEU A 723 3.55 8.01 44.00
CA LEU A 723 2.43 7.07 44.02
C LEU A 723 2.76 5.94 45.02
N THR A 724 2.08 5.97 46.15
CA THR A 724 2.25 4.94 47.18
C THR A 724 1.44 3.70 46.80
N PRO A 725 2.06 2.52 46.62
CA PRO A 725 1.32 1.33 46.28
C PRO A 725 0.43 0.85 47.45
N ALA A 726 -0.78 0.40 47.10
CA ALA A 726 -1.73 -0.16 48.06
C ALA A 726 -1.24 -1.50 48.62
N ASN A 727 -0.45 -2.24 47.84
CA ASN A 727 0.20 -3.49 48.22
C ASN A 727 1.71 -3.35 48.07
N ARG A 728 2.48 -3.70 49.09
CA ARG A 728 3.95 -3.69 49.11
C ARG A 728 4.55 -5.08 48.99
N ASP A 729 3.81 -6.06 48.52
CA ASP A 729 4.33 -7.39 48.26
C ASP A 729 5.56 -7.33 47.35
N ASN A 730 6.47 -8.30 47.54
CA ASN A 730 7.67 -8.35 46.74
C ASN A 730 7.35 -8.68 45.28
N ILE A 731 7.37 -7.65 44.42
CA ILE A 731 7.12 -7.76 42.98
C ILE A 731 8.09 -8.75 42.29
N VAL A 732 9.32 -8.85 42.78
CA VAL A 732 10.34 -9.76 42.23
C VAL A 732 9.96 -11.21 42.49
N GLU A 733 9.45 -11.51 43.66
CA GLU A 733 8.99 -12.87 44.01
C GLU A 733 7.75 -13.25 43.20
N GLN A 734 6.78 -12.32 43.06
CA GLN A 734 5.62 -12.53 42.18
C GLN A 734 6.04 -12.74 40.74
N LEU A 735 7.01 -11.96 40.25
CA LEU A 735 7.55 -12.08 38.89
C LEU A 735 8.18 -13.46 38.66
N LYS A 736 9.02 -13.93 39.59
CA LYS A 736 9.64 -15.26 39.51
C LYS A 736 8.61 -16.39 39.50
N GLN A 737 7.64 -16.32 40.39
CA GLN A 737 6.55 -17.33 40.45
C GLN A 737 5.72 -17.32 39.17
N SER A 738 5.33 -16.15 38.65
CA SER A 738 4.55 -16.04 37.42
C SER A 738 5.34 -16.55 36.21
N ALA A 739 6.59 -16.15 36.05
CA ALA A 739 7.45 -16.61 34.98
C ALA A 739 7.64 -18.14 35.01
N LYS A 740 7.91 -18.69 36.19
CA LYS A 740 8.03 -20.14 36.37
C LYS A 740 6.76 -20.87 35.98
N TYR A 741 5.60 -20.39 36.44
CA TYR A 741 4.30 -20.97 36.13
C TYR A 741 4.04 -20.97 34.60
N ARG A 742 4.22 -19.83 33.93
CA ARG A 742 4.00 -19.70 32.47
C ARG A 742 4.91 -20.62 31.67
N MET A 743 6.12 -20.77 32.11
CA MET A 743 7.08 -21.66 31.46
C MET A 743 6.78 -23.13 31.65
N GLU A 744 6.33 -23.53 32.85
CA GLU A 744 5.90 -24.91 33.11
C GLU A 744 4.68 -25.27 32.28
N GLN A 745 3.73 -24.33 32.08
CA GLN A 745 2.63 -24.51 31.14
C GLN A 745 3.14 -24.76 29.72
N ILE A 746 3.98 -23.86 29.17
CA ILE A 746 4.49 -23.99 27.80
C ILE A 746 5.30 -25.27 27.63
N LYS A 747 6.07 -25.70 28.63
CA LYS A 747 6.80 -26.97 28.63
C LYS A 747 5.91 -28.21 28.68
N SER A 748 4.69 -28.08 29.15
CA SER A 748 3.69 -29.15 29.14
C SER A 748 2.80 -29.13 27.90
N GLY A 749 3.08 -28.26 26.94
CA GLY A 749 2.29 -28.14 25.71
C GLY A 749 1.01 -27.33 25.89
N VAL A 750 0.93 -26.46 26.88
CA VAL A 750 -0.22 -25.63 27.18
C VAL A 750 0.19 -24.16 27.19
N VAL A 751 -0.65 -23.30 26.60
CA VAL A 751 -0.49 -21.85 26.71
C VAL A 751 -1.85 -21.20 26.93
N GLU A 752 -1.92 -20.30 27.90
CA GLU A 752 -3.11 -19.52 28.14
C GLU A 752 -3.25 -18.46 27.06
N THR A 753 -4.43 -18.43 26.45
CA THR A 753 -4.84 -17.35 25.56
C THR A 753 -5.49 -16.24 26.39
N ASN A 754 -5.86 -15.14 25.74
CA ASN A 754 -6.58 -14.06 26.41
C ASN A 754 -8.08 -14.42 26.65
N GLY A 755 -8.40 -15.70 26.74
CA GLY A 755 -9.73 -16.21 27.04
C GLY A 755 -10.32 -15.70 28.36
N THR A 756 -11.52 -16.05 28.61
CA THR A 756 -12.28 -15.53 29.76
C THR A 756 -11.59 -15.82 31.08
N PHE A 757 -11.17 -14.74 31.79
CA PHE A 757 -10.46 -14.81 33.06
C PHE A 757 -11.12 -15.72 34.15
N GLU A 758 -12.46 -15.88 34.09
CA GLU A 758 -13.23 -16.75 34.98
C GLU A 758 -13.07 -18.23 34.69
N GLU A 759 -12.65 -18.59 33.50
CA GLU A 759 -12.44 -19.96 33.08
C GLU A 759 -11.06 -20.49 33.44
N LEU A 760 -10.13 -19.62 33.79
CA LEU A 760 -8.78 -20.00 34.16
C LEU A 760 -8.79 -20.59 35.57
N GLN A 761 -8.39 -21.84 35.67
CA GLN A 761 -8.43 -22.60 36.94
C GLN A 761 -7.55 -21.96 38.03
N TYR A 762 -6.44 -21.33 37.67
CA TYR A 762 -5.54 -20.69 38.62
C TYR A 762 -6.16 -19.48 39.33
N VAL A 763 -7.16 -18.83 38.77
CA VAL A 763 -7.89 -17.73 39.43
C VAL A 763 -8.65 -18.21 40.65
N LYS A 764 -9.00 -19.47 40.68
CA LYS A 764 -9.72 -20.12 41.80
C LYS A 764 -8.78 -20.65 42.90
N ASP A 765 -7.48 -20.79 42.58
CA ASP A 765 -6.48 -21.31 43.52
C ASP A 765 -5.87 -20.16 44.34
N THR A 766 -5.79 -20.29 45.65
CA THR A 766 -5.28 -19.31 46.58
C THR A 766 -3.77 -19.07 46.46
N GLU A 767 -2.99 -20.05 46.04
CA GLU A 767 -1.54 -19.90 45.82
C GLU A 767 -1.25 -19.09 44.54
N ILE A 768 -2.09 -19.22 43.54
CA ILE A 768 -1.94 -18.56 42.27
C ILE A 768 -2.46 -17.10 42.27
N LYS A 769 -3.22 -16.68 43.28
CA LYS A 769 -3.61 -15.28 43.50
C LYS A 769 -2.43 -14.31 43.63
N ARG A 770 -1.20 -14.80 43.83
CA ARG A 770 0.04 -14.03 43.88
C ARG A 770 0.65 -13.78 42.50
N LEU A 771 0.16 -14.47 41.47
CA LEU A 771 0.64 -14.26 40.11
C LEU A 771 0.08 -12.98 39.52
N PHE A 772 0.76 -12.45 38.51
CA PHE A 772 0.24 -11.33 37.72
C PHE A 772 -1.02 -11.80 36.97
N PRO A 773 -2.20 -11.27 37.30
CA PRO A 773 -3.43 -11.69 36.61
C PRO A 773 -3.53 -11.06 35.25
N LEU A 774 -4.18 -11.76 34.31
CA LEU A 774 -4.65 -11.15 33.07
C LEU A 774 -5.63 -10.01 33.40
N LYS A 775 -5.54 -8.89 32.71
CA LYS A 775 -6.37 -7.70 32.98
C LYS A 775 -7.84 -7.94 32.62
N LYS A 776 -8.76 -7.43 33.43
CA LYS A 776 -10.17 -7.28 33.12
C LYS A 776 -10.47 -5.90 32.54
N ASN A 777 -11.42 -5.83 31.61
CA ASN A 777 -11.97 -4.55 31.19
C ASN A 777 -12.96 -4.04 32.26
N GLU A 778 -12.64 -2.93 32.94
CA GLU A 778 -13.44 -2.41 34.05
C GLU A 778 -14.78 -1.77 33.61
N LYS A 779 -14.96 -1.46 32.29
CA LYS A 779 -16.12 -0.69 31.85
C LYS A 779 -17.39 -1.49 31.63
N ASP A 780 -17.30 -2.74 31.24
CA ASP A 780 -18.47 -3.54 30.85
C ASP A 780 -18.47 -4.94 31.48
N GLY A 781 -17.49 -5.25 32.31
CA GLY A 781 -17.34 -6.57 32.93
C GLY A 781 -16.95 -7.65 31.92
N THR A 782 -16.80 -7.32 30.67
CA THR A 782 -16.26 -8.22 29.66
C THR A 782 -14.75 -8.33 29.84
N LYS A 783 -14.22 -9.47 29.51
CA LYS A 783 -12.80 -9.76 29.67
C LYS A 783 -12.06 -9.20 28.48
N GLU A 784 -11.08 -8.36 28.74
CA GLU A 784 -10.18 -7.91 27.70
C GLU A 784 -9.42 -9.14 27.19
N GLY A 785 -9.82 -9.63 26.02
CA GLY A 785 -8.89 -10.20 25.11
C GLY A 785 -7.78 -9.17 24.88
N ASN A 786 -6.56 -9.59 24.62
CA ASN A 786 -5.47 -8.66 24.37
C ASN A 786 -5.77 -7.83 23.12
N PHE A 787 -6.54 -6.75 23.29
CA PHE A 787 -6.98 -5.85 22.23
C PHE A 787 -5.81 -5.29 21.40
N PHE A 788 -4.60 -5.33 21.95
CA PHE A 788 -3.37 -4.90 21.30
C PHE A 788 -2.49 -6.05 20.83
N SER A 789 -2.93 -7.30 20.98
CA SER A 789 -2.18 -8.45 20.48
C SER A 789 -2.09 -8.43 18.96
N LYS A 790 -0.89 -8.59 18.42
CA LYS A 790 -0.66 -8.80 16.99
C LYS A 790 -1.30 -10.09 16.49
N TYR A 791 -1.60 -11.01 17.40
CA TYR A 791 -2.15 -12.34 17.16
C TYR A 791 -3.61 -12.48 17.59
N GLY A 792 -4.30 -11.35 17.75
CA GLY A 792 -5.69 -11.29 18.20
C GLY A 792 -6.66 -12.16 17.39
N LEU A 793 -6.41 -12.36 16.10
CA LEU A 793 -7.18 -13.25 15.24
C LEU A 793 -7.20 -14.70 15.72
N PHE A 794 -6.21 -15.13 16.51
CA PHE A 794 -6.13 -16.47 17.04
C PHE A 794 -6.70 -16.60 18.47
N THR A 795 -6.98 -15.49 19.14
CA THR A 795 -7.32 -15.44 20.56
C THR A 795 -8.61 -14.68 20.90
N THR A 796 -9.17 -13.91 19.98
CA THR A 796 -10.40 -13.14 20.20
C THR A 796 -11.58 -13.77 19.48
N LYS A 797 -12.77 -13.79 20.12
CA LYS A 797 -14.02 -14.00 19.41
C LYS A 797 -14.22 -12.83 18.46
N SER A 798 -14.38 -13.09 17.18
CA SER A 798 -14.94 -12.10 16.26
C SER A 798 -16.43 -11.97 16.63
N GLU A 799 -16.85 -10.81 17.16
CA GLU A 799 -18.26 -10.46 17.21
C GLU A 799 -18.83 -10.29 15.79
#